data_5c89427c8117aa0ffbac046f1c0520ac
#
_entry.id   5c89427c8117aa0ffbac046f1c0520ac
#
_cell.length_a   1.000
_cell.length_b   1.000
_cell.length_c   1.000
_cell.angle_alpha   90.00
_cell.angle_beta   90.00
_cell.angle_gamma   90.00
#
_symmetry.space_group_name_H-M   'P 1'
#
loop_
_entity.id
_entity.type
_entity.pdbx_description
1 polymer ?
#
loop_
_entity_poly.entity_id
_entity_poly.type
_entity_poly.pdbx_seq_one_letter_code
_entity_poly.pdbx_strand_id
1 'polypeptide(L)'
;MKQTLIIVLFFFIINVGAQENIDYQEPPKEILDLVDVQIAPSVRIDEKNEYLILLSRDAYKSIEDLSQEELRLGGLRIDPKKNIGSRVTYYNKIQLKKIAHKNSETKEISGMPLNPKIANFTWSPNQKKVAFTNTTSNGVEVWVLDLTSASAIKISEANINANLRDVINWFEDCKSMLIKTISNERKPLINTKKAIPTGPTISVNEGKKAQNRTYQDLLKNKADEHNFEQLALSEIYKISLDGSKEKWLGSAMYRSINFSPDGKYVLVSTVEKPFSYLVPYYRFPSKTTIYTKDAKSVETVVEVPLIEDLPKGFMAARKGRRDFSWRSDKPSTLIFVAALDEGDPENETDFRDEVFELGAPFNGDPKSIIKTINRFSYIQWGDEEIALAYDFWWNTRNVKTYVFNPSNISQKPVIIEDRNYQDRYNDPGNFVTKRNDFGSYVLALENDNAFLIGDGYTDKGQFPFVDKLNLKTNEKERLYLSEYTDRIEDIRKYNPKKNEILVRIESPNMYPNYYLKELNKEKLIQLTHFKNPFESIQNAQKEVIKYNRDDGLELSGTLYFPLGYDTIRKEKAPMIMWAYPTEFKDGSSASQSTQNKNEFTYPYYGSMIYWITRGYFVLDDASFPIVGEGETEPNDSFRTQLVANAKAAIDAVEEMGYIDRNKVAVGGHSYGAFMVANLLSHSDLFAAGIARSGAYNRTLTPFGFQSEERNYWEAPEIYYTMSPFMHADKMNSPLLLIHGEADNNSGTYPMQSERYFNALKGLGANVRLVMLPKESHGYRAKESILHLLWEQDQWLEQHVKNRPAKNSK
;
A
#
# COMPACT_ATOMS: atom_id res chain seq x y z
N MET A 1 30.41 -67.68 -42.75
CA MET A 1 30.65 -66.75 -41.67
C MET A 1 29.60 -65.63 -41.83
N LYS A 2 28.52 -65.67 -41.01
CA LYS A 2 27.51 -64.62 -40.99
C LYS A 2 27.81 -63.78 -39.75
N GLN A 3 28.18 -62.50 -39.93
CA GLN A 3 28.30 -61.51 -38.86
C GLN A 3 26.92 -60.97 -38.56
N THR A 4 26.47 -61.20 -37.34
CA THR A 4 25.20 -60.59 -36.80
C THR A 4 25.57 -59.28 -36.16
N LEU A 5 25.08 -58.18 -36.72
CA LEU A 5 25.20 -56.83 -36.19
C LEU A 5 24.13 -56.63 -35.11
N ILE A 6 24.56 -56.54 -33.84
CA ILE A 6 23.65 -56.18 -32.71
C ILE A 6 23.60 -54.66 -32.62
N ILE A 7 22.44 -54.03 -32.94
CA ILE A 7 22.15 -52.61 -32.71
C ILE A 7 21.59 -52.50 -31.29
N VAL A 8 22.37 -51.92 -30.36
CA VAL A 8 21.90 -51.57 -29.03
C VAL A 8 21.21 -50.20 -29.11
N LEU A 9 19.85 -50.22 -29.09
CA LEU A 9 19.07 -49.00 -28.94
C LEU A 9 19.12 -48.55 -27.47
N PHE A 10 19.80 -47.41 -27.19
CA PHE A 10 19.68 -46.71 -25.92
C PHE A 10 18.33 -45.95 -25.93
N PHE A 11 17.35 -46.47 -25.23
CA PHE A 11 16.16 -45.69 -24.86
C PHE A 11 16.52 -44.68 -23.77
N PHE A 12 16.67 -43.43 -24.13
CA PHE A 12 16.61 -42.35 -23.16
C PHE A 12 15.14 -42.27 -22.72
N ILE A 13 14.83 -42.77 -21.52
CA ILE A 13 13.55 -42.51 -20.85
C ILE A 13 13.62 -41.07 -20.35
N ILE A 14 13.09 -40.14 -21.16
CA ILE A 14 12.80 -38.80 -20.69
C ILE A 14 11.56 -38.96 -19.81
N ASN A 15 11.76 -38.96 -18.49
CA ASN A 15 10.63 -38.82 -17.55
C ASN A 15 10.08 -37.42 -17.69
N VAL A 16 9.08 -37.23 -18.57
CA VAL A 16 8.27 -36.03 -18.62
C VAL A 16 7.19 -36.17 -17.53
N GLY A 17 7.54 -35.92 -16.31
CA GLY A 17 6.56 -35.78 -15.22
C GLY A 17 5.72 -34.53 -15.46
N ALA A 18 4.39 -34.67 -15.45
CA ALA A 18 3.47 -33.53 -15.56
C ALA A 18 3.44 -32.66 -14.28
N GLN A 19 3.99 -33.14 -13.19
CA GLN A 19 4.15 -32.47 -11.90
C GLN A 19 5.54 -32.79 -11.35
N GLU A 20 6.18 -31.77 -10.82
CA GLU A 20 7.40 -31.89 -10.01
C GLU A 20 7.02 -31.70 -8.54
N ASN A 21 7.46 -32.62 -7.70
CA ASN A 21 7.29 -32.52 -6.26
C ASN A 21 8.67 -32.27 -5.66
N ILE A 22 9.03 -30.98 -5.54
CA ILE A 22 10.31 -30.55 -4.99
C ILE A 22 10.08 -29.75 -3.71
N ASP A 23 10.98 -29.86 -2.76
CA ASP A 23 11.00 -29.02 -1.57
C ASP A 23 11.35 -27.58 -1.92
N TYR A 24 11.19 -26.66 -0.96
CA TYR A 24 11.64 -25.27 -1.14
C TYR A 24 13.13 -25.23 -1.48
N GLN A 25 13.46 -24.50 -2.53
CA GLN A 25 14.81 -24.33 -3.04
C GLN A 25 15.37 -22.96 -2.66
N GLU A 26 16.68 -22.83 -2.67
CA GLU A 26 17.38 -21.55 -2.45
C GLU A 26 17.99 -21.06 -3.78
N PRO A 27 17.97 -19.74 -4.05
CA PRO A 27 18.64 -19.18 -5.21
C PRO A 27 20.18 -19.30 -5.08
N PRO A 28 20.93 -19.03 -6.16
CA PRO A 28 22.38 -18.95 -6.10
C PRO A 28 22.87 -18.01 -5.00
N LYS A 29 24.07 -18.31 -4.48
CA LYS A 29 24.64 -17.61 -3.32
C LYS A 29 24.67 -16.09 -3.49
N GLU A 30 24.95 -15.59 -4.67
CA GLU A 30 25.03 -14.16 -4.98
C GLU A 30 23.68 -13.45 -4.78
N ILE A 31 22.58 -14.15 -5.01
CA ILE A 31 21.22 -13.65 -4.73
C ILE A 31 20.88 -13.85 -3.26
N LEU A 32 21.19 -15.04 -2.71
CA LEU A 32 20.90 -15.38 -1.31
C LEU A 32 21.53 -14.37 -0.34
N ASP A 33 22.79 -13.99 -0.57
CA ASP A 33 23.52 -13.02 0.27
C ASP A 33 22.86 -11.62 0.29
N LEU A 34 22.05 -11.28 -0.71
CA LEU A 34 21.29 -10.02 -0.79
C LEU A 34 19.87 -10.15 -0.21
N VAL A 35 19.34 -11.35 -0.13
CA VAL A 35 17.98 -11.61 0.42
C VAL A 35 18.03 -11.78 1.93
N ASP A 36 18.99 -12.55 2.43
CA ASP A 36 19.11 -12.91 3.84
C ASP A 36 19.90 -11.86 4.63
N VAL A 37 19.40 -10.64 4.63
CA VAL A 37 20.04 -9.49 5.30
C VAL A 37 19.19 -8.96 6.45
N GLN A 38 19.86 -8.40 7.44
CA GLN A 38 19.18 -7.65 8.48
C GLN A 38 18.84 -6.25 7.97
N ILE A 39 17.55 -5.95 7.87
CA ILE A 39 17.07 -4.62 7.44
C ILE A 39 17.25 -3.58 8.57
N ALA A 40 17.46 -2.31 8.19
CA ALA A 40 17.52 -1.21 9.13
C ALA A 40 16.19 -1.06 9.90
N PRO A 41 16.24 -0.64 11.19
CA PRO A 41 15.05 -0.38 11.97
C PRO A 41 14.18 0.72 11.37
N SER A 42 12.86 0.62 11.55
CA SER A 42 11.95 1.73 11.28
C SER A 42 12.15 2.83 12.32
N VAL A 43 12.21 4.08 11.86
CA VAL A 43 12.43 5.26 12.71
C VAL A 43 11.10 5.93 13.03
N ARG A 44 10.89 6.25 14.31
CA ARG A 44 9.79 7.08 14.80
C ARG A 44 10.38 8.23 15.63
N ILE A 45 9.97 9.45 15.34
CA ILE A 45 10.47 10.66 16.02
C ILE A 45 9.27 11.41 16.58
N ASP A 46 9.37 11.87 17.83
CA ASP A 46 8.33 12.69 18.44
C ASP A 46 8.25 14.10 17.81
N GLU A 47 7.15 14.81 18.06
CA GLU A 47 6.92 16.13 17.45
C GLU A 47 7.95 17.20 17.82
N LYS A 48 8.53 17.10 19.01
CA LYS A 48 9.51 18.05 19.50
C LYS A 48 10.93 17.74 19.04
N ASN A 49 11.14 16.62 18.34
CA ASN A 49 12.43 16.07 17.98
C ASN A 49 13.33 15.84 19.23
N GLU A 50 12.73 15.34 20.32
CA GLU A 50 13.46 15.04 21.56
C GLU A 50 13.88 13.56 21.62
N TYR A 51 13.03 12.66 21.06
CA TYR A 51 13.19 11.22 21.10
C TYR A 51 13.12 10.60 19.72
N LEU A 52 14.03 9.67 19.46
CA LEU A 52 14.04 8.79 18.29
C LEU A 52 13.87 7.36 18.76
N ILE A 53 12.85 6.69 18.26
CA ILE A 53 12.53 5.29 18.54
C ILE A 53 12.90 4.46 17.32
N LEU A 54 13.69 3.42 17.53
CA LEU A 54 14.08 2.42 16.52
C LEU A 54 13.26 1.15 16.73
N LEU A 55 12.54 0.72 15.71
CA LEU A 55 11.69 -0.46 15.72
C LEU A 55 12.28 -1.50 14.75
N SER A 56 12.93 -2.53 15.28
CA SER A 56 13.49 -3.61 14.46
C SER A 56 12.46 -4.70 14.21
N ARG A 57 12.59 -5.38 13.08
CA ARG A 57 11.77 -6.53 12.69
C ARG A 57 12.57 -7.47 11.78
N ASP A 58 12.12 -8.69 11.68
CA ASP A 58 12.63 -9.60 10.66
C ASP A 58 12.22 -9.14 9.26
N ALA A 59 13.07 -9.39 8.28
CA ALA A 59 12.79 -9.04 6.88
C ALA A 59 11.57 -9.81 6.35
N TYR A 60 11.45 -11.07 6.73
CA TYR A 60 10.43 -12.00 6.28
C TYR A 60 9.74 -12.70 7.45
N LYS A 61 8.57 -13.28 7.20
CA LYS A 61 7.95 -14.31 8.05
C LYS A 61 8.54 -15.67 7.70
N SER A 62 8.26 -16.70 8.51
CA SER A 62 8.45 -18.09 8.11
C SER A 62 7.19 -18.67 7.48
N ILE A 63 7.32 -19.77 6.74
CA ILE A 63 6.16 -20.53 6.25
C ILE A 63 5.37 -21.15 7.43
N GLU A 64 6.03 -21.44 8.54
CA GLU A 64 5.38 -21.87 9.78
C GLU A 64 4.44 -20.78 10.34
N ASP A 65 4.88 -19.50 10.35
CA ASP A 65 4.04 -18.37 10.75
C ASP A 65 2.78 -18.25 9.86
N LEU A 66 2.93 -18.47 8.54
CA LEU A 66 1.80 -18.44 7.60
C LEU A 66 0.90 -19.67 7.68
N SER A 67 1.39 -20.77 8.25
CA SER A 67 0.66 -22.03 8.41
C SER A 67 -0.19 -22.07 9.67
N GLN A 68 -0.10 -21.05 10.54
CA GLN A 68 -0.98 -20.93 11.71
C GLN A 68 -2.44 -20.86 11.26
N GLU A 69 -3.36 -21.23 12.18
CA GLU A 69 -4.78 -21.21 11.87
C GLU A 69 -5.24 -19.79 11.50
N GLU A 70 -5.91 -19.69 10.35
CA GLU A 70 -6.44 -18.46 9.79
C GLU A 70 -7.91 -18.65 9.43
N LEU A 71 -8.78 -17.79 9.98
CA LEU A 71 -10.17 -17.67 9.53
C LEU A 71 -10.30 -16.44 8.63
N ARG A 72 -10.98 -16.62 7.49
CA ARG A 72 -11.24 -15.59 6.50
C ARG A 72 -12.72 -15.24 6.57
N LEU A 73 -13.02 -14.09 7.14
CA LEU A 73 -14.37 -13.72 7.55
C LEU A 73 -14.66 -12.24 7.25
N GLY A 74 -15.57 -11.99 6.33
CA GLY A 74 -16.01 -10.63 6.00
C GLY A 74 -14.92 -9.71 5.51
N GLY A 75 -13.93 -10.24 4.78
CA GLY A 75 -12.76 -9.49 4.29
C GLY A 75 -11.60 -9.41 5.29
N LEU A 76 -11.74 -9.99 6.48
CA LEU A 76 -10.69 -10.10 7.50
C LEU A 76 -9.99 -11.45 7.44
N ARG A 77 -8.71 -11.45 7.84
CA ARG A 77 -7.90 -12.65 8.10
C ARG A 77 -7.47 -12.64 9.54
N ILE A 78 -8.00 -13.54 10.31
CA ILE A 78 -7.91 -13.56 11.77
C ILE A 78 -7.21 -14.83 12.25
N ASP A 79 -6.27 -14.68 13.19
CA ASP A 79 -5.79 -15.77 14.05
C ASP A 79 -6.82 -15.94 15.19
N PRO A 80 -7.67 -16.98 15.13
CA PRO A 80 -8.78 -17.11 16.08
C PRO A 80 -8.33 -17.45 17.50
N LYS A 81 -7.11 -17.99 17.64
CA LYS A 81 -6.52 -18.33 18.92
C LYS A 81 -5.96 -17.11 19.63
N LYS A 82 -5.30 -16.21 18.88
CA LYS A 82 -4.64 -15.04 19.46
C LYS A 82 -5.51 -13.77 19.42
N ASN A 83 -6.61 -13.76 18.63
CA ASN A 83 -7.52 -12.62 18.47
C ASN A 83 -6.85 -11.36 17.89
N ILE A 84 -6.07 -11.57 16.85
CA ILE A 84 -5.39 -10.52 16.07
C ILE A 84 -5.36 -10.95 14.60
N GLY A 85 -5.14 -10.01 13.70
CA GLY A 85 -4.95 -10.34 12.29
C GLY A 85 -3.81 -11.36 12.09
N SER A 86 -4.05 -12.44 11.31
CA SER A 86 -3.07 -13.51 11.07
C SER A 86 -1.84 -13.05 10.29
N ARG A 87 -1.98 -11.95 9.54
CA ARG A 87 -0.93 -11.41 8.65
C ARG A 87 -0.18 -10.21 9.24
N VAL A 88 -0.33 -9.92 10.53
CA VAL A 88 0.34 -8.78 11.20
C VAL A 88 1.85 -8.93 11.10
N THR A 89 2.54 -7.85 10.71
CA THR A 89 3.99 -7.73 10.79
C THR A 89 4.36 -7.23 12.18
N TYR A 90 5.21 -7.96 12.88
CA TYR A 90 5.62 -7.61 14.24
C TYR A 90 7.00 -6.96 14.27
N TYR A 91 7.16 -6.01 15.19
CA TYR A 91 8.49 -5.59 15.62
C TYR A 91 8.95 -6.51 16.74
N ASN A 92 10.24 -6.83 16.73
CA ASN A 92 10.86 -7.74 17.70
C ASN A 92 11.82 -7.02 18.66
N LYS A 93 12.07 -5.71 18.45
CA LYS A 93 12.94 -4.90 19.32
C LYS A 93 12.55 -3.43 19.25
N ILE A 94 12.63 -2.75 20.40
CA ILE A 94 12.54 -1.29 20.53
C ILE A 94 13.83 -0.76 21.15
N GLN A 95 14.40 0.28 20.55
CA GLN A 95 15.52 1.02 21.10
C GLN A 95 15.20 2.52 21.11
N LEU A 96 15.75 3.26 22.07
CA LEU A 96 15.48 4.68 22.27
C LEU A 96 16.77 5.49 22.19
N LYS A 97 16.70 6.64 21.50
CA LYS A 97 17.78 7.63 21.44
C LYS A 97 17.23 9.02 21.77
N LYS A 98 17.94 9.80 22.59
CA LYS A 98 17.65 11.23 22.77
C LYS A 98 18.36 12.03 21.69
N ILE A 99 17.62 12.93 20.99
CA ILE A 99 18.16 13.71 19.87
C ILE A 99 19.00 14.91 20.37
N ALA A 100 18.66 15.47 21.53
CA ALA A 100 19.20 16.72 22.04
C ALA A 100 20.72 16.76 22.34
N HIS A 101 21.43 15.65 22.30
CA HIS A 101 22.86 15.59 22.60
C HIS A 101 23.64 14.96 21.43
N LYS A 102 24.66 15.67 20.93
CA LYS A 102 25.54 15.28 19.80
C LYS A 102 26.08 13.84 19.84
N ASN A 103 26.12 13.21 21.02
CA ASN A 103 26.69 11.89 21.27
C ASN A 103 25.76 11.00 22.10
N SER A 104 24.41 11.15 21.99
CA SER A 104 23.50 10.30 22.73
C SER A 104 23.56 8.88 22.19
N GLU A 105 23.90 7.95 23.05
CA GLU A 105 23.88 6.52 22.73
C GLU A 105 22.44 6.01 22.61
N THR A 106 22.27 4.99 21.79
CA THR A 106 21.02 4.24 21.71
C THR A 106 20.88 3.38 22.96
N LYS A 107 19.76 3.53 23.67
CA LYS A 107 19.45 2.78 24.88
C LYS A 107 18.53 1.62 24.59
N GLU A 108 18.81 0.46 25.19
CA GLU A 108 17.89 -0.65 25.30
C GLU A 108 16.78 -0.30 26.30
N ILE A 109 15.60 -0.86 26.07
CA ILE A 109 14.45 -0.66 26.94
C ILE A 109 14.44 -1.77 28.02
N SER A 110 14.40 -1.37 29.28
CA SER A 110 14.25 -2.31 30.38
C SER A 110 12.80 -2.80 30.52
N GLY A 111 12.60 -4.00 31.04
CA GLY A 111 11.27 -4.55 31.30
C GLY A 111 10.47 -4.95 30.08
N MET A 112 11.08 -5.07 28.89
CA MET A 112 10.41 -5.56 27.66
C MET A 112 9.95 -7.02 27.82
N PRO A 113 8.86 -7.42 27.10
CA PRO A 113 8.44 -8.81 27.06
C PRO A 113 9.55 -9.70 26.47
N LEU A 114 9.59 -10.97 26.91
CA LEU A 114 10.44 -11.99 26.31
C LEU A 114 9.93 -12.34 24.90
N ASN A 115 10.83 -12.42 23.90
CA ASN A 115 10.48 -12.72 22.50
C ASN A 115 9.35 -11.82 21.97
N PRO A 116 9.52 -10.49 21.96
CA PRO A 116 8.44 -9.57 21.71
C PRO A 116 7.88 -9.70 20.28
N LYS A 117 6.56 -9.71 20.16
CA LYS A 117 5.79 -9.58 18.92
C LYS A 117 4.94 -8.33 19.00
N ILE A 118 5.54 -7.18 18.73
CA ILE A 118 4.99 -5.84 18.96
C ILE A 118 4.19 -5.36 17.77
N ALA A 119 2.97 -4.86 18.05
CA ALA A 119 2.10 -4.22 17.07
C ALA A 119 1.29 -3.08 17.73
N ASN A 120 0.38 -2.43 16.97
CA ASN A 120 -0.53 -1.39 17.47
C ASN A 120 0.16 -0.30 18.31
N PHE A 121 1.26 0.23 17.78
CA PHE A 121 2.07 1.24 18.43
C PHE A 121 1.35 2.60 18.42
N THR A 122 1.11 3.21 19.59
CA THR A 122 0.40 4.49 19.73
C THR A 122 1.02 5.40 20.78
N TRP A 123 1.23 6.68 20.44
CA TRP A 123 1.76 7.70 21.31
C TRP A 123 0.72 8.19 22.33
N SER A 124 1.16 8.45 23.56
CA SER A 124 0.34 9.23 24.49
C SER A 124 0.17 10.67 23.99
N PRO A 125 -0.89 11.41 24.38
CA PRO A 125 -1.14 12.78 23.94
C PRO A 125 0.07 13.73 24.14
N ASN A 126 0.82 13.59 25.23
CA ASN A 126 2.02 14.39 25.50
C ASN A 126 3.32 13.82 24.90
N GLN A 127 3.23 12.67 24.19
CA GLN A 127 4.35 11.98 23.54
C GLN A 127 5.52 11.57 24.45
N LYS A 128 5.29 11.48 25.76
CA LYS A 128 6.28 10.96 26.71
C LYS A 128 6.16 9.45 26.93
N LYS A 129 5.08 8.85 26.43
CA LYS A 129 4.83 7.40 26.52
C LYS A 129 4.35 6.85 25.20
N VAL A 130 4.52 5.53 25.05
CA VAL A 130 4.01 4.78 23.92
C VAL A 130 3.32 3.54 24.46
N ALA A 131 2.06 3.31 24.06
CA ALA A 131 1.41 2.04 24.26
C ALA A 131 1.56 1.17 23.01
N PHE A 132 1.67 -0.13 23.20
CA PHE A 132 1.75 -1.11 22.13
C PHE A 132 1.15 -2.45 22.56
N THR A 133 0.82 -3.29 21.60
CA THR A 133 0.41 -4.67 21.90
C THR A 133 1.59 -5.61 21.75
N ASN A 134 1.65 -6.62 22.63
CA ASN A 134 2.53 -7.77 22.50
C ASN A 134 1.69 -9.04 22.30
N THR A 135 1.97 -9.80 21.25
CA THR A 135 1.27 -11.05 20.94
C THR A 135 2.02 -12.24 21.49
N THR A 136 1.39 -12.97 22.40
CA THR A 136 1.91 -14.19 23.01
C THR A 136 1.24 -15.44 22.43
N SER A 137 1.63 -16.63 22.89
CA SER A 137 0.94 -17.90 22.56
C SER A 137 -0.51 -17.94 23.05
N ASN A 138 -0.84 -17.15 24.09
CA ASN A 138 -2.12 -17.18 24.79
C ASN A 138 -3.07 -16.06 24.37
N GLY A 139 -2.59 -15.05 23.61
CA GLY A 139 -3.37 -13.90 23.18
C GLY A 139 -2.55 -12.63 23.12
N VAL A 140 -3.22 -11.50 23.11
CA VAL A 140 -2.63 -10.16 22.96
C VAL A 140 -2.68 -9.42 24.29
N GLU A 141 -1.56 -8.82 24.68
CA GLU A 141 -1.38 -7.99 25.87
C GLU A 141 -1.18 -6.53 25.47
N VAL A 142 -1.49 -5.58 26.36
CA VAL A 142 -1.11 -4.16 26.24
C VAL A 142 0.06 -3.86 27.15
N TRP A 143 1.04 -3.15 26.61
CA TRP A 143 2.25 -2.68 27.26
C TRP A 143 2.41 -1.18 27.08
N VAL A 144 3.09 -0.53 28.01
CA VAL A 144 3.43 0.90 27.95
C VAL A 144 4.92 1.09 28.16
N LEU A 145 5.55 1.79 27.23
CA LEU A 145 6.93 2.29 27.30
C LEU A 145 6.93 3.74 27.76
N ASP A 146 7.65 4.04 28.83
CA ASP A 146 7.96 5.41 29.24
C ASP A 146 9.31 5.82 28.66
N LEU A 147 9.30 6.89 27.87
CA LEU A 147 10.50 7.37 27.14
C LEU A 147 11.50 8.06 28.05
N THR A 148 11.06 8.58 29.21
CA THR A 148 11.93 9.30 30.15
C THR A 148 12.82 8.31 30.91
N SER A 149 12.23 7.21 31.40
CA SER A 149 12.93 6.16 32.11
C SER A 149 13.53 5.09 31.19
N ALA A 150 13.13 5.02 29.93
CA ALA A 150 13.45 3.96 28.99
C ALA A 150 13.04 2.56 29.55
N SER A 151 11.84 2.46 30.10
CA SER A 151 11.30 1.22 30.66
C SER A 151 9.90 0.91 30.17
N ALA A 152 9.60 -0.36 29.99
CA ALA A 152 8.29 -0.86 29.59
C ALA A 152 7.64 -1.67 30.70
N ILE A 153 6.33 -1.56 30.85
CA ILE A 153 5.53 -2.32 31.81
C ILE A 153 4.33 -2.95 31.12
N LYS A 154 3.95 -4.14 31.56
CA LYS A 154 2.72 -4.81 31.16
C LYS A 154 1.53 -4.15 31.87
N ILE A 155 0.47 -3.82 31.10
CA ILE A 155 -0.73 -3.15 31.61
C ILE A 155 -1.94 -4.09 31.64
N SER A 156 -2.03 -5.07 30.71
CA SER A 156 -3.17 -5.95 30.62
C SER A 156 -2.78 -7.44 30.60
N GLU A 157 -3.74 -8.30 30.91
CA GLU A 157 -3.66 -9.72 30.61
C GLU A 157 -3.74 -9.99 29.10
N ALA A 158 -3.47 -11.25 28.68
CA ALA A 158 -3.47 -11.66 27.26
C ALA A 158 -4.90 -11.89 26.72
N ASN A 159 -5.81 -10.96 26.97
CA ASN A 159 -7.22 -11.03 26.60
C ASN A 159 -7.70 -9.86 25.74
N ILE A 160 -6.80 -9.20 25.06
CA ILE A 160 -7.13 -8.10 24.16
C ILE A 160 -7.71 -8.64 22.85
N ASN A 161 -8.80 -8.02 22.36
CA ASN A 161 -9.35 -8.29 21.05
C ASN A 161 -8.80 -7.28 20.03
N ALA A 162 -7.84 -7.71 19.23
CA ALA A 162 -7.19 -6.91 18.21
C ALA A 162 -7.66 -7.26 16.79
N ASN A 163 -8.82 -7.88 16.62
CA ASN A 163 -9.36 -8.29 15.31
C ASN A 163 -9.89 -7.12 14.48
N LEU A 164 -10.46 -6.10 15.13
CA LEU A 164 -10.87 -4.86 14.51
C LEU A 164 -9.94 -3.72 14.96
N ARG A 165 -9.92 -2.60 14.22
CA ARG A 165 -9.03 -1.45 14.51
C ARG A 165 -9.28 -0.84 15.90
N ASP A 166 -8.50 0.17 16.26
CA ASP A 166 -8.62 0.99 17.49
C ASP A 166 -8.57 0.15 18.79
N VAL A 167 -7.48 -0.60 18.91
CA VAL A 167 -7.25 -1.51 20.03
C VAL A 167 -6.96 -0.74 21.32
N ILE A 168 -6.21 0.38 21.22
CA ILE A 168 -5.72 1.21 22.32
C ILE A 168 -5.98 2.67 22.02
N ASN A 169 -6.67 3.39 22.90
CA ASN A 169 -6.97 4.81 22.76
C ASN A 169 -6.67 5.54 24.07
N TRP A 170 -5.69 6.45 24.04
CA TRP A 170 -5.28 7.21 25.21
C TRP A 170 -6.33 8.27 25.61
N PHE A 171 -6.55 8.42 26.92
CA PHE A 171 -7.15 9.64 27.46
C PHE A 171 -6.13 10.80 27.46
N GLU A 172 -6.63 12.03 27.48
CA GLU A 172 -5.81 13.24 27.49
C GLU A 172 -4.88 13.33 28.72
N ASP A 173 -5.28 12.68 29.83
CA ASP A 173 -4.51 12.61 31.07
C ASP A 173 -3.14 11.90 30.92
N CYS A 174 -2.89 11.18 29.81
CA CYS A 174 -1.71 10.38 29.58
C CYS A 174 -1.42 9.32 30.65
N LYS A 175 -2.43 8.97 31.46
CA LYS A 175 -2.36 8.02 32.57
C LYS A 175 -3.34 6.86 32.42
N SER A 176 -4.34 7.01 31.58
CA SER A 176 -5.35 6.00 31.30
C SER A 176 -5.62 5.85 29.81
N MET A 177 -6.21 4.72 29.42
CA MET A 177 -6.56 4.40 28.02
C MET A 177 -7.81 3.52 27.96
N LEU A 178 -8.55 3.63 26.86
CA LEU A 178 -9.57 2.65 26.48
C LEU A 178 -8.91 1.52 25.73
N ILE A 179 -9.22 0.28 26.11
CA ILE A 179 -8.76 -0.95 25.46
C ILE A 179 -9.94 -1.86 25.13
N LYS A 180 -9.84 -2.58 24.02
CA LYS A 180 -10.81 -3.61 23.66
C LYS A 180 -10.37 -4.97 24.18
N THR A 181 -11.18 -5.59 25.04
CA THR A 181 -10.95 -6.95 25.53
C THR A 181 -11.91 -7.93 24.87
N ILE A 182 -11.55 -9.20 24.84
CA ILE A 182 -12.46 -10.28 24.42
C ILE A 182 -13.69 -10.25 25.34
N SER A 183 -14.88 -10.27 24.74
CA SER A 183 -16.13 -10.23 25.49
C SER A 183 -16.34 -11.53 26.32
N ASN A 184 -16.82 -11.37 27.55
CA ASN A 184 -17.25 -12.49 28.39
C ASN A 184 -18.52 -13.20 27.85
N GLU A 185 -19.28 -12.56 26.96
CA GLU A 185 -20.47 -13.12 26.32
C GLU A 185 -20.14 -13.95 25.07
N ARG A 186 -18.85 -14.02 24.70
CA ARG A 186 -18.39 -14.73 23.50
C ARG A 186 -18.68 -16.22 23.62
N LYS A 187 -19.38 -16.75 22.61
CA LYS A 187 -19.66 -18.19 22.49
C LYS A 187 -18.50 -18.91 21.80
N PRO A 188 -18.38 -20.23 21.96
CA PRO A 188 -17.39 -21.04 21.27
C PRO A 188 -17.49 -20.90 19.75
N LEU A 189 -16.34 -20.89 19.08
CA LEU A 189 -16.28 -20.87 17.63
C LEU A 189 -16.73 -22.22 17.04
N ILE A 190 -17.37 -22.17 15.90
CA ILE A 190 -17.76 -23.35 15.13
C ILE A 190 -16.57 -23.79 14.27
N ASN A 191 -16.12 -25.02 14.45
CA ASN A 191 -15.09 -25.61 13.59
C ASN A 191 -15.70 -25.99 12.24
N THR A 192 -15.58 -25.12 11.24
CA THR A 192 -16.17 -25.29 9.92
C THR A 192 -15.64 -26.51 9.15
N LYS A 193 -14.44 -27.02 9.50
CA LYS A 193 -13.88 -28.24 8.89
C LYS A 193 -14.53 -29.53 9.39
N LYS A 194 -15.15 -29.48 10.59
CA LYS A 194 -15.82 -30.63 11.24
C LYS A 194 -17.33 -30.48 11.31
N ALA A 195 -17.85 -29.29 11.09
CA ALA A 195 -19.28 -29.01 11.12
C ALA A 195 -20.01 -29.71 9.96
N ILE A 196 -21.11 -30.37 10.28
CA ILE A 196 -22.01 -30.93 9.26
C ILE A 196 -22.90 -29.79 8.80
N PRO A 197 -22.94 -29.47 7.49
CA PRO A 197 -23.83 -28.45 6.97
C PRO A 197 -25.31 -28.83 7.23
N THR A 198 -26.07 -27.88 7.77
CA THR A 198 -27.50 -28.06 8.07
C THR A 198 -28.41 -27.72 6.87
N GLY A 199 -27.84 -27.20 5.79
CA GLY A 199 -28.52 -26.83 4.56
C GLY A 199 -27.59 -26.12 3.58
N PRO A 200 -28.06 -25.84 2.35
CA PRO A 200 -27.33 -25.08 1.36
C PRO A 200 -27.22 -23.59 1.73
N THR A 201 -26.23 -22.92 1.22
CA THR A 201 -26.20 -21.45 1.21
C THR A 201 -27.00 -20.94 0.01
N ILE A 202 -27.93 -20.02 0.26
CA ILE A 202 -28.80 -19.47 -0.76
C ILE A 202 -28.55 -17.96 -0.85
N SER A 203 -28.19 -17.48 -2.03
CA SER A 203 -28.12 -16.07 -2.35
C SER A 203 -29.28 -15.68 -3.25
N VAL A 204 -29.97 -14.60 -2.94
CA VAL A 204 -31.14 -14.13 -3.69
C VAL A 204 -30.94 -12.66 -4.06
N ASN A 205 -31.34 -12.30 -5.28
CA ASN A 205 -31.52 -10.93 -5.71
C ASN A 205 -32.93 -10.76 -6.28
N GLU A 206 -33.72 -9.87 -5.75
CA GLU A 206 -35.12 -9.61 -6.15
C GLU A 206 -35.20 -8.55 -7.28
N GLY A 207 -34.27 -8.56 -8.19
CA GLY A 207 -34.25 -7.67 -9.36
C GLY A 207 -33.60 -6.31 -9.11
N LYS A 208 -33.06 -6.05 -7.94
CA LYS A 208 -32.33 -4.80 -7.64
C LYS A 208 -30.96 -4.81 -8.34
N LYS A 209 -30.66 -3.74 -9.09
CA LYS A 209 -29.37 -3.56 -9.73
C LYS A 209 -28.34 -3.22 -8.64
N ALA A 210 -27.30 -4.04 -8.50
CA ALA A 210 -26.22 -3.86 -7.54
C ALA A 210 -24.89 -4.28 -8.20
N GLN A 211 -24.15 -3.31 -8.75
CA GLN A 211 -22.89 -3.56 -9.42
C GLN A 211 -21.77 -3.49 -8.39
N ASN A 212 -21.27 -4.62 -7.98
CA ASN A 212 -20.14 -4.69 -7.05
C ASN A 212 -18.91 -5.26 -7.74
N ARG A 213 -17.75 -4.66 -7.45
CA ARG A 213 -16.46 -5.31 -7.72
C ARG A 213 -16.37 -6.60 -6.91
N THR A 214 -15.65 -7.57 -7.41
CA THR A 214 -15.42 -8.84 -6.71
C THR A 214 -14.57 -8.63 -5.46
N TYR A 215 -15.04 -9.20 -4.34
CA TYR A 215 -14.31 -9.21 -3.07
C TYR A 215 -13.88 -10.61 -2.71
N GLN A 216 -12.84 -10.71 -1.86
CA GLN A 216 -12.35 -11.98 -1.35
C GLN A 216 -12.53 -12.07 0.18
N ASP A 217 -12.32 -13.27 0.72
CA ASP A 217 -12.40 -13.55 2.15
C ASP A 217 -13.77 -13.21 2.78
N LEU A 218 -14.84 -13.20 1.97
CA LEU A 218 -16.21 -12.93 2.41
C LEU A 218 -16.76 -14.05 3.32
N LEU A 219 -17.84 -13.77 4.05
CA LEU A 219 -18.63 -14.78 4.72
C LEU A 219 -19.26 -15.69 3.67
N LYS A 220 -19.39 -16.99 3.98
CA LYS A 220 -19.90 -18.00 3.04
C LYS A 220 -21.12 -18.77 3.54
N ASN A 221 -21.36 -18.76 4.83
CA ASN A 221 -22.39 -19.58 5.49
C ASN A 221 -22.68 -19.09 6.90
N LYS A 222 -23.66 -19.68 7.57
CA LYS A 222 -24.06 -19.34 8.95
C LYS A 222 -22.98 -19.59 10.00
N ALA A 223 -22.07 -20.55 9.78
CA ALA A 223 -20.97 -20.79 10.70
C ALA A 223 -19.93 -19.65 10.60
N ASP A 224 -19.70 -19.13 9.39
CA ASP A 224 -18.84 -17.96 9.19
C ASP A 224 -19.45 -16.69 9.81
N GLU A 225 -20.77 -16.49 9.69
CA GLU A 225 -21.47 -15.40 10.38
C GLU A 225 -21.27 -15.49 11.90
N HIS A 226 -21.50 -16.68 12.45
CA HIS A 226 -21.30 -16.93 13.89
C HIS A 226 -19.86 -16.62 14.30
N ASN A 227 -18.89 -17.18 13.58
CA ASN A 227 -17.47 -17.00 13.91
C ASN A 227 -17.04 -15.54 13.78
N PHE A 228 -17.51 -14.83 12.74
CA PHE A 228 -17.26 -13.40 12.57
C PHE A 228 -17.80 -12.62 13.78
N GLU A 229 -19.06 -12.82 14.13
CA GLU A 229 -19.68 -12.15 15.27
C GLU A 229 -18.88 -12.40 16.56
N GLN A 230 -18.58 -13.67 16.86
CA GLN A 230 -17.87 -14.02 18.08
C GLN A 230 -16.46 -13.41 18.13
N LEU A 231 -15.73 -13.40 17.01
CA LEU A 231 -14.39 -12.82 16.93
C LEU A 231 -14.38 -11.29 16.96
N ALA A 232 -15.46 -10.64 16.49
CA ALA A 232 -15.63 -9.20 16.53
C ALA A 232 -16.11 -8.68 17.88
N LEU A 233 -16.85 -9.51 18.68
CA LEU A 233 -17.37 -9.10 19.99
C LEU A 233 -16.24 -8.72 20.96
N SER A 234 -16.35 -7.51 21.51
CA SER A 234 -15.44 -6.94 22.50
C SER A 234 -16.19 -6.23 23.60
N GLU A 235 -15.59 -6.11 24.74
CA GLU A 235 -15.94 -5.16 25.79
C GLU A 235 -14.87 -4.06 25.84
N ILE A 236 -15.25 -2.83 26.13
CA ILE A 236 -14.30 -1.73 26.30
C ILE A 236 -14.07 -1.51 27.79
N TYR A 237 -12.79 -1.47 28.16
CA TYR A 237 -12.36 -1.12 29.50
C TYR A 237 -11.50 0.13 29.49
N LYS A 238 -11.69 0.98 30.49
CA LYS A 238 -10.71 2.00 30.86
C LYS A 238 -9.69 1.35 31.79
N ILE A 239 -8.42 1.43 31.43
CA ILE A 239 -7.31 0.91 32.20
C ILE A 239 -6.32 2.02 32.50
N SER A 240 -5.86 2.09 33.76
CA SER A 240 -4.86 3.06 34.17
C SER A 240 -3.48 2.45 34.25
N LEU A 241 -2.43 3.28 34.27
CA LEU A 241 -1.04 2.82 34.32
C LEU A 241 -0.67 2.11 35.64
N ASP A 242 -1.46 2.28 36.70
CA ASP A 242 -1.35 1.56 37.97
C ASP A 242 -2.00 0.18 37.93
N GLY A 243 -2.61 -0.21 36.79
CA GLY A 243 -3.30 -1.49 36.59
C GLY A 243 -4.77 -1.49 37.00
N SER A 244 -5.31 -0.39 37.55
CA SER A 244 -6.74 -0.28 37.85
C SER A 244 -7.56 -0.34 36.54
N LYS A 245 -8.67 -1.09 36.58
CA LYS A 245 -9.49 -1.42 35.41
C LYS A 245 -10.97 -1.28 35.75
N GLU A 246 -11.71 -0.54 34.93
CA GLU A 246 -13.16 -0.40 35.01
C GLU A 246 -13.82 -0.65 33.65
N LYS A 247 -14.99 -1.28 33.67
CA LYS A 247 -15.77 -1.52 32.46
C LYS A 247 -16.34 -0.18 31.97
N TRP A 248 -16.00 0.20 30.73
CA TRP A 248 -16.44 1.45 30.12
C TRP A 248 -17.68 1.22 29.23
N LEU A 249 -17.66 0.24 28.31
CA LEU A 249 -18.86 -0.20 27.56
C LEU A 249 -18.96 -1.72 27.54
N GLY A 250 -20.22 -2.21 27.42
CA GLY A 250 -20.57 -3.61 27.34
C GLY A 250 -20.14 -4.29 26.03
N SER A 251 -20.68 -5.48 25.80
CA SER A 251 -20.34 -6.31 24.65
C SER A 251 -20.96 -5.77 23.37
N ALA A 252 -20.12 -5.49 22.34
CA ALA A 252 -20.53 -5.11 20.99
C ALA A 252 -19.38 -5.36 19.99
N MET A 253 -19.66 -5.21 18.68
CA MET A 253 -18.66 -5.32 17.63
C MET A 253 -18.07 -3.93 17.32
N TYR A 254 -17.17 -3.45 18.17
CA TYR A 254 -16.60 -2.11 18.09
C TYR A 254 -15.65 -1.98 16.90
N ARG A 255 -15.98 -1.05 15.97
CA ARG A 255 -15.22 -0.76 14.75
C ARG A 255 -14.24 0.39 14.91
N SER A 256 -14.68 1.49 15.57
CA SER A 256 -13.84 2.65 15.83
C SER A 256 -14.15 3.33 17.15
N ILE A 257 -13.14 3.98 17.75
CA ILE A 257 -13.21 4.72 19.03
C ILE A 257 -12.34 5.96 18.87
N ASN A 258 -12.94 7.16 18.87
CA ASN A 258 -12.23 8.41 18.62
C ASN A 258 -12.61 9.47 19.65
N PHE A 259 -11.64 9.97 20.41
CA PHE A 259 -11.87 11.07 21.36
C PHE A 259 -12.04 12.41 20.65
N SER A 260 -12.92 13.27 21.18
CA SER A 260 -12.93 14.69 20.83
C SER A 260 -11.59 15.34 21.23
N PRO A 261 -11.17 16.44 20.58
CA PRO A 261 -9.90 17.10 20.91
C PRO A 261 -9.74 17.47 22.38
N ASP A 262 -10.82 17.88 23.07
CA ASP A 262 -10.82 18.21 24.50
C ASP A 262 -11.04 16.99 25.42
N GLY A 263 -11.07 15.77 24.87
CA GLY A 263 -11.23 14.53 25.62
C GLY A 263 -12.55 14.33 26.36
N LYS A 264 -13.54 15.23 26.18
CA LYS A 264 -14.82 15.14 26.89
C LYS A 264 -15.78 14.11 26.30
N TYR A 265 -15.68 13.89 24.99
CA TYR A 265 -16.56 12.99 24.24
C TYR A 265 -15.76 11.95 23.47
N VAL A 266 -16.43 10.83 23.21
CA VAL A 266 -15.89 9.71 22.45
C VAL A 266 -16.88 9.29 21.39
N LEU A 267 -16.49 9.35 20.14
CA LEU A 267 -17.23 8.84 18.99
C LEU A 267 -16.95 7.35 18.84
N VAL A 268 -17.99 6.52 19.01
CA VAL A 268 -17.87 5.06 18.93
C VAL A 268 -18.74 4.54 17.81
N SER A 269 -18.16 3.72 16.93
CA SER A 269 -18.88 3.06 15.84
C SER A 269 -18.86 1.54 16.05
N THR A 270 -20.02 0.91 15.89
CA THR A 270 -20.22 -0.55 15.96
C THR A 270 -20.65 -1.12 14.62
N VAL A 271 -20.31 -2.36 14.36
CA VAL A 271 -20.87 -3.18 13.27
C VAL A 271 -22.15 -3.83 13.77
N GLU A 272 -23.19 -3.82 12.95
CA GLU A 272 -24.50 -4.36 13.26
C GLU A 272 -24.92 -5.47 12.29
N LYS A 273 -26.01 -6.15 12.59
CA LYS A 273 -26.65 -7.13 11.69
C LYS A 273 -27.72 -6.44 10.81
N PRO A 274 -28.08 -7.05 9.64
CA PRO A 274 -27.62 -8.35 9.10
C PRO A 274 -26.26 -8.27 8.44
N PHE A 275 -25.51 -9.40 8.43
CA PHE A 275 -24.28 -9.54 7.66
C PHE A 275 -24.58 -9.89 6.20
N SER A 276 -23.53 -9.78 5.33
CA SER A 276 -23.63 -10.09 3.90
C SER A 276 -22.59 -11.11 3.47
N TYR A 277 -22.93 -11.89 2.46
CA TYR A 277 -22.02 -12.78 1.73
C TYR A 277 -21.43 -12.13 0.47
N LEU A 278 -21.86 -10.90 0.13
CA LEU A 278 -21.51 -10.22 -1.11
C LEU A 278 -20.50 -9.08 -0.89
N VAL A 279 -20.45 -8.53 0.31
CA VAL A 279 -19.60 -7.38 0.65
C VAL A 279 -18.82 -7.62 1.95
N PRO A 280 -17.66 -6.95 2.13
CA PRO A 280 -16.87 -7.07 3.35
C PRO A 280 -17.47 -6.30 4.52
N TYR A 281 -17.00 -6.61 5.74
CA TYR A 281 -17.54 -6.11 7.01
C TYR A 281 -17.66 -4.58 7.12
N TYR A 282 -16.83 -3.82 6.43
CA TYR A 282 -16.91 -2.36 6.46
C TYR A 282 -18.09 -1.78 5.69
N ARG A 283 -18.84 -2.65 4.96
CA ARG A 283 -20.13 -2.34 4.32
C ARG A 283 -21.33 -2.94 5.07
N PHE A 284 -21.12 -3.68 6.15
CA PHE A 284 -22.21 -4.15 7.00
C PHE A 284 -22.88 -2.98 7.72
N PRO A 285 -24.11 -3.13 8.19
CA PRO A 285 -24.79 -2.11 8.97
C PRO A 285 -23.89 -1.63 10.11
N SER A 286 -23.98 -0.35 10.41
CA SER A 286 -23.19 0.23 11.48
C SER A 286 -23.94 1.34 12.19
N LYS A 287 -23.65 1.50 13.49
CA LYS A 287 -24.18 2.54 14.33
C LYS A 287 -23.06 3.38 14.91
N THR A 288 -23.18 4.70 14.84
CA THR A 288 -22.18 5.62 15.41
C THR A 288 -22.85 6.48 16.48
N THR A 289 -22.34 6.40 17.69
CA THR A 289 -22.89 7.07 18.89
C THR A 289 -21.79 7.86 19.59
N ILE A 290 -22.13 9.04 20.06
CA ILE A 290 -21.27 9.86 20.92
C ILE A 290 -21.55 9.50 22.37
N TYR A 291 -20.47 9.25 23.11
CA TYR A 291 -20.49 9.04 24.56
C TYR A 291 -19.70 10.15 25.24
N THR A 292 -20.03 10.43 26.52
CA THR A 292 -19.12 11.19 27.37
C THR A 292 -17.90 10.33 27.72
N LYS A 293 -16.81 10.97 28.19
CA LYS A 293 -15.64 10.24 28.73
C LYS A 293 -15.97 9.23 29.83
N ASP A 294 -17.13 9.38 30.50
CA ASP A 294 -17.63 8.51 31.57
C ASP A 294 -18.71 7.52 31.07
N ALA A 295 -18.67 7.17 29.77
CA ALA A 295 -19.52 6.17 29.11
C ALA A 295 -21.05 6.47 29.08
N LYS A 296 -21.48 7.71 29.32
CA LYS A 296 -22.88 8.07 29.15
C LYS A 296 -23.17 8.35 27.68
N SER A 297 -24.16 7.66 27.10
CA SER A 297 -24.64 7.94 25.75
C SER A 297 -25.20 9.35 25.67
N VAL A 298 -24.79 10.09 24.64
CA VAL A 298 -25.22 11.47 24.37
C VAL A 298 -26.14 11.51 23.16
N GLU A 299 -25.65 11.07 21.98
CA GLU A 299 -26.39 11.14 20.73
C GLU A 299 -25.95 10.02 19.77
N THR A 300 -26.92 9.43 19.05
CA THR A 300 -26.64 8.56 17.91
C THR A 300 -26.64 9.39 16.63
N VAL A 301 -25.49 9.67 16.08
CA VAL A 301 -25.33 10.60 14.94
C VAL A 301 -25.66 9.97 13.60
N VAL A 302 -25.54 8.64 13.46
CA VAL A 302 -25.92 7.91 12.26
C VAL A 302 -26.12 6.43 12.52
N GLU A 303 -27.12 5.86 11.85
CA GLU A 303 -27.28 4.43 11.63
C GLU A 303 -27.22 4.18 10.12
N VAL A 304 -26.28 3.34 9.71
CA VAL A 304 -26.03 3.03 8.29
C VAL A 304 -26.58 1.64 8.01
N PRO A 305 -27.46 1.45 7.02
CA PRO A 305 -27.92 0.13 6.62
C PRO A 305 -26.83 -0.66 5.90
N LEU A 306 -27.10 -1.92 5.58
CA LEU A 306 -26.25 -2.75 4.74
C LEU A 306 -26.04 -2.09 3.36
N ILE A 307 -24.77 -1.97 2.94
CA ILE A 307 -24.39 -1.30 1.69
C ILE A 307 -23.99 -2.35 0.66
N GLU A 308 -24.94 -2.89 -0.08
CA GLU A 308 -24.69 -3.81 -1.20
C GLU A 308 -24.81 -3.12 -2.57
N ASP A 309 -25.45 -1.97 -2.63
CA ASP A 309 -25.95 -1.31 -3.82
C ASP A 309 -25.46 0.15 -3.98
N LEU A 310 -24.15 0.35 -4.00
CA LEU A 310 -23.61 1.66 -4.37
C LEU A 310 -23.81 1.92 -5.88
N PRO A 311 -23.95 3.21 -6.28
CA PRO A 311 -23.87 3.61 -7.67
C PRO A 311 -22.56 3.11 -8.32
N LYS A 312 -22.50 3.15 -9.66
CA LYS A 312 -21.33 2.78 -10.42
C LYS A 312 -20.22 3.83 -10.29
N GLY A 313 -18.97 3.40 -10.40
CA GLY A 313 -17.79 4.26 -10.54
C GLY A 313 -17.03 4.51 -9.24
N PHE A 314 -15.80 5.00 -9.41
CA PHE A 314 -14.90 5.29 -8.28
C PHE A 314 -15.35 6.46 -7.42
N MET A 315 -16.12 7.38 -8.01
CA MET A 315 -16.65 8.57 -7.33
C MET A 315 -18.00 8.33 -6.67
N ALA A 316 -18.52 7.09 -6.73
CA ALA A 316 -19.77 6.73 -6.08
C ALA A 316 -19.63 6.80 -4.55
N ALA A 317 -20.66 7.36 -3.92
CA ALA A 317 -20.76 7.46 -2.47
C ALA A 317 -22.14 6.98 -2.00
N ARG A 318 -22.26 6.62 -0.71
CA ARG A 318 -23.57 6.32 -0.15
C ARG A 318 -24.37 7.60 0.11
N LYS A 319 -25.68 7.52 0.05
CA LYS A 319 -26.58 8.59 0.48
C LYS A 319 -26.50 8.84 2.00
N GLY A 320 -26.85 10.05 2.42
CA GLY A 320 -26.92 10.46 3.82
C GLY A 320 -25.57 10.82 4.43
N ARG A 321 -25.57 11.03 5.73
CA ARG A 321 -24.42 11.51 6.49
C ARG A 321 -23.30 10.48 6.50
N ARG A 322 -22.07 10.89 6.10
CA ARG A 322 -20.89 10.02 6.02
C ARG A 322 -19.63 10.72 6.53
N ASP A 323 -18.54 10.02 6.69
CA ASP A 323 -17.20 10.54 7.00
C ASP A 323 -17.15 11.40 8.26
N PHE A 324 -17.76 10.90 9.33
CA PHE A 324 -17.76 11.57 10.62
C PHE A 324 -16.36 11.69 11.20
N SER A 325 -15.96 12.89 11.60
CA SER A 325 -14.69 13.15 12.29
C SER A 325 -14.77 14.39 13.17
N TRP A 326 -13.87 14.48 14.15
CA TRP A 326 -13.75 15.67 14.99
C TRP A 326 -12.99 16.79 14.26
N ARG A 327 -13.45 18.04 14.41
CA ARG A 327 -12.65 19.21 14.06
C ARG A 327 -11.41 19.25 14.98
N SER A 328 -10.22 19.28 14.42
CA SER A 328 -8.99 19.29 15.23
C SER A 328 -8.68 20.65 15.86
N ASP A 329 -9.27 21.74 15.35
CA ASP A 329 -9.09 23.12 15.83
C ASP A 329 -10.08 23.49 16.94
N LYS A 330 -11.15 22.71 17.15
CA LYS A 330 -12.22 22.99 18.16
C LYS A 330 -12.33 21.87 19.21
N PRO A 331 -12.76 22.17 20.44
CA PRO A 331 -12.78 21.19 21.53
C PRO A 331 -13.73 20.00 21.28
N SER A 332 -14.97 20.27 20.90
CA SER A 332 -16.03 19.23 20.81
C SER A 332 -16.99 19.55 19.68
N THR A 333 -16.46 19.60 18.46
CA THR A 333 -17.25 19.82 17.23
C THR A 333 -17.01 18.70 16.26
N LEU A 334 -18.07 18.01 15.86
CA LEU A 334 -18.08 16.96 14.86
C LEU A 334 -18.30 17.53 13.48
N ILE A 335 -17.72 16.94 12.45
CA ILE A 335 -18.11 17.17 11.06
C ILE A 335 -18.62 15.89 10.43
N PHE A 336 -19.40 16.04 9.38
CA PHE A 336 -19.79 14.98 8.48
C PHE A 336 -20.05 15.54 7.07
N VAL A 337 -20.12 14.66 6.10
CA VAL A 337 -20.32 14.98 4.68
C VAL A 337 -21.64 14.41 4.18
N ALA A 338 -22.31 15.15 3.31
CA ALA A 338 -23.47 14.67 2.55
C ALA A 338 -23.24 14.88 1.06
N ALA A 339 -23.57 13.87 0.24
CA ALA A 339 -23.50 13.98 -1.19
C ALA A 339 -24.69 14.76 -1.76
N LEU A 340 -24.43 15.77 -2.58
CA LEU A 340 -25.45 16.61 -3.23
C LEU A 340 -25.95 16.02 -4.54
N ASP A 341 -25.17 15.10 -5.13
CA ASP A 341 -25.52 14.31 -6.31
C ASP A 341 -26.16 12.95 -5.95
N GLU A 342 -26.69 12.84 -4.74
CA GLU A 342 -27.24 11.59 -4.18
C GLU A 342 -26.22 10.44 -4.09
N GLY A 343 -24.92 10.73 -4.23
CA GLY A 343 -23.81 9.78 -4.25
C GLY A 343 -23.60 9.11 -5.60
N ASP A 344 -24.33 9.49 -6.62
CA ASP A 344 -24.22 8.96 -7.98
C ASP A 344 -23.40 9.93 -8.86
N PRO A 345 -22.21 9.53 -9.33
CA PRO A 345 -21.38 10.37 -10.19
C PRO A 345 -22.04 10.73 -11.53
N GLU A 346 -23.04 9.96 -11.99
CA GLU A 346 -23.78 10.24 -13.23
C GLU A 346 -24.75 11.43 -13.08
N ASN A 347 -25.11 11.82 -11.86
CA ASN A 347 -25.95 12.98 -11.61
C ASN A 347 -25.11 14.27 -11.73
N GLU A 348 -25.47 15.14 -12.65
CA GLU A 348 -24.83 16.45 -12.81
C GLU A 348 -25.26 17.43 -11.72
N THR A 349 -24.28 18.13 -11.12
CA THR A 349 -24.48 19.16 -10.11
C THR A 349 -23.27 20.10 -10.04
N ASP A 350 -23.50 21.35 -9.62
CA ASP A 350 -22.40 22.33 -9.44
C ASP A 350 -21.43 21.94 -8.31
N PHE A 351 -21.95 21.28 -7.29
CA PHE A 351 -21.19 20.82 -6.12
C PHE A 351 -21.57 19.38 -5.81
N ARG A 352 -20.57 18.53 -5.64
CA ARG A 352 -20.78 17.11 -5.39
C ARG A 352 -21.02 16.80 -3.92
N ASP A 353 -20.37 17.53 -3.03
CA ASP A 353 -20.45 17.29 -1.59
C ASP A 353 -20.62 18.57 -0.80
N GLU A 354 -21.27 18.44 0.36
CA GLU A 354 -21.41 19.50 1.36
C GLU A 354 -20.94 18.97 2.71
N VAL A 355 -20.08 19.74 3.39
CA VAL A 355 -19.57 19.44 4.70
C VAL A 355 -20.32 20.22 5.75
N PHE A 356 -20.73 19.54 6.81
CA PHE A 356 -21.48 20.10 7.92
C PHE A 356 -20.71 19.98 9.23
N GLU A 357 -20.92 20.93 10.13
CA GLU A 357 -20.49 20.82 11.53
C GLU A 357 -21.67 20.63 12.48
N LEU A 358 -21.41 19.92 13.57
CA LEU A 358 -22.35 19.68 14.66
C LEU A 358 -21.59 19.83 15.99
N GLY A 359 -21.87 20.92 16.71
CA GLY A 359 -21.26 21.19 18.02
C GLY A 359 -21.98 20.48 19.17
N ALA A 360 -21.28 20.30 20.29
CA ALA A 360 -21.89 19.78 21.50
C ALA A 360 -23.07 20.67 21.95
N PRO A 361 -24.19 20.11 22.45
CA PRO A 361 -24.43 18.70 22.80
C PRO A 361 -24.91 17.78 21.67
N PHE A 362 -24.69 18.12 20.40
CA PHE A 362 -24.94 17.35 19.16
C PHE A 362 -26.41 17.11 18.78
N ASN A 363 -27.33 17.74 19.41
CA ASN A 363 -28.78 17.68 19.14
C ASN A 363 -29.33 18.93 18.41
N GLY A 364 -28.45 19.86 18.03
CA GLY A 364 -28.80 21.01 17.21
C GLY A 364 -28.85 20.73 15.72
N ASP A 365 -29.29 21.71 14.94
CA ASP A 365 -29.25 21.65 13.48
C ASP A 365 -27.81 21.72 12.99
N PRO A 366 -27.39 20.80 12.07
CA PRO A 366 -26.08 20.87 11.47
C PRO A 366 -25.91 22.16 10.66
N LYS A 367 -24.71 22.78 10.75
CA LYS A 367 -24.37 23.97 9.99
C LYS A 367 -23.50 23.62 8.81
N SER A 368 -23.87 24.02 7.61
CA SER A 368 -23.03 23.94 6.43
C SER A 368 -21.75 24.77 6.63
N ILE A 369 -20.60 24.25 6.25
CA ILE A 369 -19.32 24.97 6.35
C ILE A 369 -18.63 25.15 5.00
N ILE A 370 -18.73 24.19 4.08
CA ILE A 370 -18.20 24.28 2.73
C ILE A 370 -18.90 23.30 1.80
N LYS A 371 -19.01 23.68 0.51
CA LYS A 371 -19.35 22.80 -0.61
C LYS A 371 -18.15 22.62 -1.50
N THR A 372 -17.94 21.40 -2.01
CA THR A 372 -16.85 21.09 -2.92
C THR A 372 -17.37 20.73 -4.31
N ILE A 373 -16.66 21.19 -5.34
CA ILE A 373 -17.03 20.96 -6.75
C ILE A 373 -16.90 19.47 -7.09
N ASN A 374 -15.81 18.85 -6.66
CA ASN A 374 -15.55 17.42 -6.79
C ASN A 374 -15.96 16.66 -5.51
N ARG A 375 -15.69 15.36 -5.46
CA ARG A 375 -15.94 14.55 -4.27
C ARG A 375 -15.00 14.99 -3.15
N PHE A 376 -15.55 15.40 -2.01
CA PHE A 376 -14.80 15.78 -0.81
C PHE A 376 -13.83 14.67 -0.38
N SER A 377 -12.63 15.08 0.00
CA SER A 377 -11.58 14.19 0.51
C SER A 377 -11.36 14.36 2.01
N TYR A 378 -10.88 15.53 2.44
CA TYR A 378 -10.64 15.84 3.85
C TYR A 378 -10.51 17.35 4.07
N ILE A 379 -10.47 17.77 5.34
CA ILE A 379 -10.14 19.15 5.78
C ILE A 379 -8.87 19.11 6.62
N GLN A 380 -7.98 20.05 6.35
CA GLN A 380 -6.84 20.38 7.19
C GLN A 380 -7.14 21.68 7.92
N TRP A 381 -7.45 21.57 9.20
CA TRP A 381 -7.81 22.71 10.04
C TRP A 381 -6.59 23.56 10.38
N GLY A 382 -6.72 24.85 10.40
CA GLY A 382 -5.71 25.78 10.84
C GLY A 382 -6.08 26.41 12.18
N ASP A 383 -6.95 27.39 12.10
CA ASP A 383 -7.52 28.10 13.24
C ASP A 383 -9.00 28.46 12.97
N GLU A 384 -9.57 29.41 13.74
CA GLU A 384 -10.96 29.83 13.58
C GLU A 384 -11.25 30.57 12.26
N GLU A 385 -10.24 31.09 11.57
CA GLU A 385 -10.37 31.87 10.34
C GLU A 385 -9.88 31.15 9.08
N ILE A 386 -8.97 30.19 9.22
CA ILE A 386 -8.32 29.52 8.10
C ILE A 386 -8.40 28.01 8.23
N ALA A 387 -8.95 27.38 7.21
CA ALA A 387 -8.88 25.94 7.01
C ALA A 387 -8.72 25.64 5.51
N LEU A 388 -8.17 24.47 5.19
CA LEU A 388 -8.02 23.96 3.83
C LEU A 388 -8.97 22.77 3.63
N ALA A 389 -9.78 22.81 2.58
CA ALA A 389 -10.56 21.65 2.15
C ALA A 389 -10.00 21.12 0.84
N TYR A 390 -10.08 19.81 0.68
CA TYR A 390 -9.57 19.09 -0.47
C TYR A 390 -10.67 18.27 -1.10
N ASP A 391 -10.71 18.28 -2.44
CA ASP A 391 -11.56 17.41 -3.21
C ASP A 391 -10.78 16.75 -4.37
N PHE A 392 -11.37 15.74 -4.98
CA PHE A 392 -10.79 15.12 -6.17
C PHE A 392 -11.87 14.49 -7.05
N TRP A 393 -11.52 14.33 -8.35
CA TRP A 393 -12.34 13.63 -9.31
C TRP A 393 -11.51 12.64 -10.12
N TRP A 394 -11.84 11.38 -9.97
CA TRP A 394 -11.08 10.29 -10.57
C TRP A 394 -11.01 10.35 -12.09
N ASN A 395 -12.16 10.57 -12.76
CA ASN A 395 -12.26 10.46 -14.21
C ASN A 395 -11.37 11.48 -14.95
N THR A 396 -11.20 12.67 -14.38
CA THR A 396 -10.33 13.74 -14.92
C THR A 396 -8.98 13.83 -14.23
N ARG A 397 -8.73 13.03 -13.21
CA ARG A 397 -7.54 13.12 -12.34
C ARG A 397 -7.40 14.49 -11.65
N ASN A 398 -8.47 15.26 -11.56
CA ASN A 398 -8.46 16.61 -10.99
C ASN A 398 -8.45 16.60 -9.46
N VAL A 399 -7.69 17.50 -8.87
CA VAL A 399 -7.74 17.86 -7.44
C VAL A 399 -7.90 19.36 -7.29
N LYS A 400 -8.63 19.77 -6.25
CA LYS A 400 -8.74 21.17 -5.85
C LYS A 400 -8.43 21.31 -4.36
N THR A 401 -7.74 22.40 -4.03
CA THR A 401 -7.50 22.83 -2.66
C THR A 401 -8.16 24.19 -2.44
N TYR A 402 -9.03 24.25 -1.44
CA TYR A 402 -9.79 25.44 -1.08
C TYR A 402 -9.24 26.03 0.21
N VAL A 403 -9.01 27.35 0.25
CA VAL A 403 -8.89 28.12 1.51
C VAL A 403 -10.27 28.66 1.86
N PHE A 404 -10.73 28.43 3.07
CA PHE A 404 -12.02 28.94 3.53
C PHE A 404 -11.98 29.38 5.00
N ASN A 405 -12.90 30.27 5.36
CA ASN A 405 -13.08 30.70 6.75
C ASN A 405 -14.19 29.86 7.40
N PRO A 406 -13.83 28.93 8.32
CA PRO A 406 -14.80 28.04 8.92
C PRO A 406 -15.76 28.73 9.91
N SER A 407 -15.45 29.96 10.34
CA SER A 407 -16.31 30.76 11.21
C SER A 407 -17.17 31.74 10.44
N ASN A 408 -16.91 32.00 9.15
CA ASN A 408 -17.64 32.91 8.31
C ASN A 408 -18.00 32.30 6.95
N ILE A 409 -19.07 31.53 6.92
CA ILE A 409 -19.56 30.83 5.72
C ILE A 409 -20.05 31.78 4.60
N SER A 410 -20.30 33.09 4.91
CA SER A 410 -20.63 34.07 3.88
C SER A 410 -19.44 34.44 3.00
N GLN A 411 -18.22 34.24 3.49
CA GLN A 411 -17.00 34.41 2.72
C GLN A 411 -16.83 33.22 1.76
N LYS A 412 -16.79 33.50 0.47
CA LYS A 412 -16.59 32.45 -0.54
C LYS A 412 -15.23 31.79 -0.37
N PRO A 413 -15.15 30.46 -0.42
CA PRO A 413 -13.88 29.75 -0.48
C PRO A 413 -13.04 30.18 -1.69
N VAL A 414 -11.74 30.22 -1.55
CA VAL A 414 -10.78 30.52 -2.62
C VAL A 414 -10.07 29.24 -3.03
N ILE A 415 -10.11 28.90 -4.31
CA ILE A 415 -9.35 27.77 -4.84
C ILE A 415 -7.92 28.25 -5.06
N ILE A 416 -6.97 27.67 -4.33
CA ILE A 416 -5.53 27.97 -4.45
C ILE A 416 -4.79 26.93 -5.30
N GLU A 417 -5.40 25.79 -5.55
CA GLU A 417 -4.88 24.72 -6.39
C GLU A 417 -6.01 24.08 -7.20
N ASP A 418 -5.81 23.91 -8.49
CA ASP A 418 -6.71 23.23 -9.42
C ASP A 418 -5.85 22.57 -10.50
N ARG A 419 -5.56 21.27 -10.36
CA ARG A 419 -4.63 20.58 -11.25
C ARG A 419 -4.95 19.10 -11.44
N ASN A 420 -4.29 18.47 -12.40
CA ASN A 420 -4.20 17.02 -12.48
C ASN A 420 -3.25 16.51 -11.37
N TYR A 421 -3.71 15.59 -10.51
CA TYR A 421 -2.86 15.03 -9.45
C TYR A 421 -1.77 14.07 -9.95
N GLN A 422 -1.85 13.63 -11.22
CA GLN A 422 -0.79 12.86 -11.86
C GLN A 422 0.37 13.75 -12.35
N ASP A 423 0.17 15.07 -12.43
CA ASP A 423 1.23 16.04 -12.74
C ASP A 423 2.16 16.19 -11.53
N ARG A 424 3.31 15.51 -11.61
CA ARG A 424 4.32 15.47 -10.55
C ARG A 424 5.25 16.68 -10.57
N TYR A 425 5.42 17.33 -11.73
CA TYR A 425 6.32 18.47 -11.86
C TYR A 425 5.73 19.76 -11.30
N ASN A 426 4.39 19.88 -11.31
CA ASN A 426 3.68 21.01 -10.72
C ASN A 426 3.08 20.68 -9.33
N ASP A 427 3.52 19.61 -8.69
CA ASP A 427 3.08 19.27 -7.33
C ASP A 427 3.56 20.32 -6.33
N PRO A 428 2.66 21.08 -5.65
CA PRO A 428 3.04 22.13 -4.72
C PRO A 428 3.59 21.59 -3.41
N GLY A 429 3.52 20.29 -3.18
CA GLY A 429 3.90 19.64 -1.93
C GLY A 429 2.77 19.58 -0.92
N ASN A 430 3.12 19.14 0.30
CA ASN A 430 2.19 18.92 1.39
C ASN A 430 2.32 20.00 2.45
N PHE A 431 1.20 20.49 2.95
CA PHE A 431 1.20 21.49 4.01
C PHE A 431 1.75 20.92 5.32
N VAL A 432 2.63 21.69 5.95
CA VAL A 432 3.21 21.38 7.26
C VAL A 432 2.18 21.53 8.35
N THR A 433 2.14 20.57 9.27
CA THR A 433 1.25 20.59 10.44
C THR A 433 2.04 20.78 11.74
N LYS A 434 1.34 21.27 12.76
CA LYS A 434 1.81 21.34 14.15
C LYS A 434 0.72 20.80 15.08
N ARG A 435 1.09 20.44 16.30
CA ARG A 435 0.09 20.13 17.33
C ARG A 435 -0.40 21.42 18.03
N ASN A 436 -1.70 21.52 18.21
CA ASN A 436 -2.34 22.58 18.99
C ASN A 436 -2.42 22.21 20.48
N ASP A 437 -3.09 23.05 21.29
CA ASP A 437 -3.24 22.85 22.74
C ASP A 437 -4.05 21.58 23.09
N PHE A 438 -4.89 21.09 22.21
CA PHE A 438 -5.59 19.80 22.34
C PHE A 438 -4.72 18.60 21.96
N GLY A 439 -3.49 18.83 21.49
CA GLY A 439 -2.65 17.79 20.96
C GLY A 439 -3.09 17.24 19.59
N SER A 440 -4.03 17.89 18.94
CA SER A 440 -4.49 17.57 17.57
C SER A 440 -3.60 18.25 16.54
N TYR A 441 -3.50 17.64 15.34
CA TYR A 441 -2.75 18.22 14.22
C TYR A 441 -3.58 19.30 13.53
N VAL A 442 -2.97 20.45 13.35
CA VAL A 442 -3.49 21.60 12.61
C VAL A 442 -2.41 22.17 11.70
N LEU A 443 -2.76 23.02 10.74
CA LEU A 443 -1.81 23.74 9.89
C LEU A 443 -0.79 24.50 10.74
N ALA A 444 0.47 24.46 10.34
CA ALA A 444 1.52 25.27 10.94
C ALA A 444 1.42 26.70 10.39
N LEU A 445 0.50 27.48 10.92
CA LEU A 445 0.30 28.87 10.51
C LEU A 445 1.22 29.83 11.26
N GLU A 446 1.74 30.82 10.51
CA GLU A 446 2.38 32.05 11.01
C GLU A 446 1.65 33.24 10.37
N ASN A 447 0.72 33.86 11.11
CA ASN A 447 -0.26 34.79 10.57
C ASN A 447 -1.04 34.11 9.43
N ASP A 448 -1.11 34.74 8.24
CA ASP A 448 -1.79 34.19 7.06
C ASP A 448 -0.90 33.24 6.21
N ASN A 449 0.28 32.87 6.70
CA ASN A 449 1.21 32.03 5.96
C ASN A 449 1.17 30.59 6.46
N ALA A 450 1.13 29.67 5.52
CA ALA A 450 1.35 28.23 5.72
C ALA A 450 2.69 27.80 5.07
N PHE A 451 3.14 26.60 5.40
CA PHE A 451 4.40 26.05 4.87
C PHE A 451 4.11 24.76 4.11
N LEU A 452 4.90 24.53 3.06
CA LEU A 452 4.80 23.33 2.21
C LEU A 452 6.16 22.63 2.15
N ILE A 453 6.11 21.30 2.11
CA ILE A 453 7.26 20.45 1.78
C ILE A 453 6.91 19.73 0.48
N GLY A 454 7.75 19.88 -0.54
CA GLY A 454 7.56 19.23 -1.83
C GLY A 454 8.77 18.39 -2.25
N ASP A 455 8.49 17.35 -3.05
CA ASP A 455 9.51 16.45 -3.60
C ASP A 455 10.36 17.12 -4.69
N GLY A 456 9.82 18.14 -5.36
CA GLY A 456 10.53 18.98 -6.33
C GLY A 456 10.98 18.23 -7.59
N TYR A 457 10.14 17.32 -8.10
CA TYR A 457 10.44 16.68 -9.38
C TYR A 457 10.39 17.67 -10.53
N THR A 458 11.33 17.54 -11.46
CA THR A 458 11.45 18.34 -12.66
C THR A 458 12.04 17.48 -13.79
N ASP A 459 12.07 18.02 -15.00
CA ASP A 459 12.78 17.43 -16.15
C ASP A 459 14.30 17.25 -15.91
N LYS A 460 14.89 18.03 -14.98
CA LYS A 460 16.32 18.01 -14.62
C LYS A 460 16.66 17.11 -13.44
N GLY A 461 15.64 16.59 -12.75
CA GLY A 461 15.82 15.78 -11.56
C GLY A 461 14.92 16.18 -10.40
N GLN A 462 15.26 15.73 -9.21
CA GLN A 462 14.50 15.94 -8.00
C GLN A 462 15.21 16.92 -7.06
N PHE A 463 14.53 18.02 -6.71
CA PHE A 463 15.03 19.10 -5.87
C PHE A 463 14.03 19.42 -4.75
N PRO A 464 14.00 18.64 -3.67
CA PRO A 464 13.07 18.84 -2.56
C PRO A 464 13.16 20.25 -1.98
N PHE A 465 12.01 20.76 -1.55
CA PHE A 465 11.93 22.15 -1.13
C PHE A 465 11.03 22.35 0.09
N VAL A 466 11.21 23.54 0.71
CA VAL A 466 10.27 24.11 1.66
C VAL A 466 9.83 25.48 1.13
N ASP A 467 8.53 25.65 0.98
CA ASP A 467 7.89 26.90 0.59
C ASP A 467 7.07 27.48 1.74
N LYS A 468 6.98 28.82 1.77
CA LYS A 468 6.03 29.57 2.55
C LYS A 468 4.99 30.18 1.62
N LEU A 469 3.73 29.91 1.87
CA LEU A 469 2.60 30.35 1.06
C LEU A 469 1.68 31.26 1.87
N ASN A 470 1.45 32.47 1.38
CA ASN A 470 0.43 33.35 1.92
C ASN A 470 -0.95 32.90 1.42
N LEU A 471 -1.83 32.45 2.32
CA LEU A 471 -3.12 31.88 1.99
C LEU A 471 -4.16 32.91 1.54
N LYS A 472 -3.90 34.21 1.75
CA LYS A 472 -4.78 35.32 1.28
C LYS A 472 -4.40 35.85 -0.09
N THR A 473 -3.08 36.01 -0.35
CA THR A 473 -2.57 36.57 -1.60
C THR A 473 -2.17 35.51 -2.61
N ASN A 474 -2.01 34.28 -2.17
CA ASN A 474 -1.43 33.13 -2.92
C ASN A 474 0.04 33.38 -3.36
N GLU A 475 0.74 34.31 -2.70
CA GLU A 475 2.16 34.55 -2.94
C GLU A 475 3.01 33.49 -2.25
N LYS A 476 4.01 32.99 -2.99
CA LYS A 476 4.89 31.92 -2.56
C LYS A 476 6.34 32.39 -2.44
N GLU A 477 6.95 32.08 -1.31
CA GLU A 477 8.37 32.33 -1.02
C GLU A 477 9.11 31.01 -0.85
N ARG A 478 10.19 30.76 -1.61
CA ARG A 478 11.06 29.60 -1.45
C ARG A 478 11.98 29.80 -0.25
N LEU A 479 11.78 29.04 0.85
CA LEU A 479 12.62 29.09 2.03
C LEU A 479 13.84 28.16 1.92
N TYR A 480 13.68 27.03 1.24
CA TYR A 480 14.72 26.04 1.03
C TYR A 480 14.51 25.33 -0.30
N LEU A 481 15.61 25.05 -0.99
CA LEU A 481 15.69 24.20 -2.15
C LEU A 481 16.93 23.34 -2.02
N SER A 482 16.79 22.02 -2.17
CA SER A 482 17.94 21.13 -2.24
C SER A 482 18.72 21.37 -3.52
N GLU A 483 20.03 21.55 -3.42
CA GLU A 483 20.95 21.77 -4.55
C GLU A 483 21.86 20.56 -4.82
N TYR A 484 21.61 19.44 -4.13
CA TYR A 484 22.44 18.26 -4.29
C TYR A 484 22.20 17.59 -5.65
N THR A 485 23.30 17.27 -6.33
CA THR A 485 23.29 16.55 -7.61
C THR A 485 23.86 15.13 -7.51
N ASP A 486 24.45 14.78 -6.35
CA ASP A 486 25.12 13.50 -6.06
C ASP A 486 24.38 12.63 -5.03
N ARG A 487 23.30 13.14 -4.45
CA ARG A 487 22.49 12.47 -3.41
C ARG A 487 21.06 12.98 -3.44
N ILE A 488 20.21 12.33 -2.67
CA ILE A 488 18.82 12.74 -2.45
C ILE A 488 18.65 13.17 -0.99
N GLU A 489 17.98 14.29 -0.79
CA GLU A 489 17.35 14.67 0.47
C GLU A 489 15.86 14.37 0.38
N ASP A 490 15.32 13.64 1.33
CA ASP A 490 13.89 13.42 1.50
C ASP A 490 13.46 14.17 2.77
N ILE A 491 12.78 15.31 2.61
CA ILE A 491 12.38 16.19 3.71
C ILE A 491 11.17 15.58 4.40
N ARG A 492 11.34 15.09 5.63
CA ARG A 492 10.30 14.43 6.42
C ARG A 492 9.48 15.37 7.27
N LYS A 493 10.07 16.50 7.68
CA LYS A 493 9.43 17.47 8.57
C LYS A 493 10.12 18.81 8.47
N TYR A 494 9.37 19.89 8.60
CA TYR A 494 9.86 21.24 8.78
C TYR A 494 9.33 21.84 10.08
N ASN A 495 10.19 22.46 10.84
CA ASN A 495 9.85 23.21 12.05
C ASN A 495 10.06 24.72 11.78
N PRO A 496 8.99 25.49 11.53
CA PRO A 496 9.11 26.91 11.21
C PRO A 496 9.79 27.71 12.34
N LYS A 497 9.44 27.43 13.61
CA LYS A 497 9.99 28.16 14.76
C LYS A 497 11.50 28.05 14.92
N LYS A 498 12.07 26.91 14.55
CA LYS A 498 13.51 26.64 14.61
C LYS A 498 14.21 26.86 13.28
N ASN A 499 13.46 27.02 12.19
CA ASN A 499 13.92 26.97 10.81
C ASN A 499 14.81 25.72 10.55
N GLU A 500 14.25 24.55 10.90
CA GLU A 500 14.97 23.29 10.93
C GLU A 500 14.16 22.23 10.15
N ILE A 501 14.84 21.44 9.31
CA ILE A 501 14.25 20.29 8.65
C ILE A 501 14.80 18.98 9.20
N LEU A 502 13.92 17.98 9.31
CA LEU A 502 14.29 16.59 9.46
C LEU A 502 14.36 15.98 8.07
N VAL A 503 15.52 15.46 7.68
CA VAL A 503 15.75 14.88 6.36
C VAL A 503 16.29 13.46 6.45
N ARG A 504 15.95 12.64 5.48
CA ARG A 504 16.61 11.38 5.20
C ARG A 504 17.49 11.61 3.97
N ILE A 505 18.78 11.30 4.09
CA ILE A 505 19.75 11.49 3.01
C ILE A 505 20.27 10.14 2.57
N GLU A 506 20.37 9.97 1.25
CA GLU A 506 20.89 8.75 0.61
C GLU A 506 21.62 9.08 -0.68
N SER A 507 22.49 8.16 -1.13
CA SER A 507 23.07 8.17 -2.47
C SER A 507 23.36 6.73 -2.91
N PRO A 508 23.76 6.47 -4.15
CA PRO A 508 24.12 5.12 -4.58
C PRO A 508 25.12 4.41 -3.66
N ASN A 509 26.03 5.18 -3.05
CA ASN A 509 27.09 4.67 -2.18
C ASN A 509 26.87 4.98 -0.68
N MET A 510 25.79 5.64 -0.32
CA MET A 510 25.47 6.02 1.04
C MET A 510 24.11 5.49 1.45
N TYR A 511 24.12 4.52 2.38
CA TYR A 511 22.87 3.94 2.90
C TYR A 511 22.00 5.01 3.58
N PRO A 512 20.66 4.99 3.41
CA PRO A 512 19.78 6.01 3.95
C PRO A 512 19.90 6.22 5.44
N ASN A 513 20.16 7.46 5.87
CA ASN A 513 20.24 7.87 7.26
C ASN A 513 19.47 9.16 7.51
N TYR A 514 19.11 9.43 8.76
CA TYR A 514 18.32 10.58 9.19
C TYR A 514 19.21 11.67 9.75
N TYR A 515 18.88 12.93 9.45
CA TYR A 515 19.62 14.11 9.84
C TYR A 515 18.66 15.24 10.25
N LEU A 516 19.12 16.13 11.14
CA LEU A 516 18.55 17.45 11.35
C LEU A 516 19.42 18.49 10.65
N LYS A 517 18.82 19.40 9.93
CA LYS A 517 19.45 20.47 9.18
C LYS A 517 18.87 21.82 9.63
N GLU A 518 19.72 22.67 10.25
CA GLU A 518 19.36 24.04 10.59
C GLU A 518 19.62 24.93 9.35
N LEU A 519 18.57 25.45 8.73
CA LEU A 519 18.64 26.11 7.43
C LEU A 519 19.47 27.42 7.48
N ASN A 520 19.40 28.16 8.61
CA ASN A 520 20.14 29.43 8.76
C ASN A 520 21.65 29.27 9.05
N LYS A 521 22.10 28.05 9.36
CA LYS A 521 23.47 27.81 9.83
C LYS A 521 24.22 26.78 9.00
N GLU A 522 23.59 26.21 7.98
CA GLU A 522 24.12 25.09 7.17
C GLU A 522 24.64 23.90 8.00
N LYS A 523 24.08 23.77 9.21
CA LYS A 523 24.54 22.76 10.17
C LYS A 523 23.71 21.48 9.99
N LEU A 524 24.41 20.39 9.67
CA LEU A 524 23.86 19.05 9.53
C LEU A 524 24.25 18.18 10.74
N ILE A 525 23.26 17.60 11.41
CA ILE A 525 23.43 16.72 12.57
C ILE A 525 22.91 15.34 12.22
N GLN A 526 23.78 14.34 12.17
CA GLN A 526 23.40 12.95 11.90
C GLN A 526 22.72 12.32 13.12
N LEU A 527 21.53 11.75 12.92
CA LEU A 527 20.71 11.11 13.96
C LEU A 527 20.86 9.59 13.99
N THR A 528 21.05 8.95 12.83
CA THR A 528 21.19 7.50 12.68
C THR A 528 22.49 7.15 11.97
N HIS A 529 23.00 5.93 12.21
CA HIS A 529 24.23 5.42 11.61
C HIS A 529 23.98 3.99 11.08
N PHE A 530 22.95 3.82 10.24
CA PHE A 530 22.62 2.56 9.64
C PHE A 530 23.70 2.17 8.62
N LYS A 531 24.10 0.92 8.66
CA LYS A 531 25.08 0.36 7.76
C LYS A 531 24.39 -0.21 6.52
N ASN A 532 25.06 -0.17 5.40
CA ASN A 532 24.61 -0.81 4.17
C ASN A 532 24.65 -2.35 4.33
N PRO A 533 23.50 -3.05 4.25
CA PRO A 533 23.48 -4.52 4.30
C PRO A 533 23.78 -5.17 2.94
N PHE A 534 23.91 -4.38 1.86
CA PHE A 534 24.07 -4.83 0.48
C PHE A 534 25.46 -4.50 -0.08
N GLU A 535 26.51 -4.75 0.72
CA GLU A 535 27.89 -4.37 0.38
C GLU A 535 28.37 -5.00 -0.94
N SER A 536 27.89 -6.21 -1.29
CA SER A 536 28.28 -6.92 -2.52
C SER A 536 27.86 -6.21 -3.80
N ILE A 537 26.84 -5.34 -3.75
CA ILE A 537 26.37 -4.53 -4.89
C ILE A 537 26.60 -3.02 -4.68
N GLN A 538 27.42 -2.62 -3.70
CA GLN A 538 27.64 -1.20 -3.41
C GLN A 538 28.14 -0.40 -4.62
N ASN A 539 28.87 -1.06 -5.53
CA ASN A 539 29.40 -0.44 -6.74
C ASN A 539 28.55 -0.71 -7.99
N ALA A 540 27.30 -1.12 -7.82
CA ALA A 540 26.39 -1.30 -8.95
C ALA A 540 26.19 0.03 -9.70
N GLN A 541 26.51 0.01 -10.98
CA GLN A 541 26.29 1.17 -11.85
C GLN A 541 24.82 1.20 -12.28
N LYS A 542 24.25 2.40 -12.38
CA LYS A 542 22.93 2.62 -12.95
C LYS A 542 22.79 3.98 -13.62
N GLU A 543 21.89 4.04 -14.57
CA GLU A 543 21.53 5.25 -15.31
C GLU A 543 20.01 5.36 -15.39
N VAL A 544 19.49 6.58 -15.25
CA VAL A 544 18.12 6.88 -15.66
C VAL A 544 18.17 7.22 -17.15
N ILE A 545 17.61 6.35 -17.98
CA ILE A 545 17.55 6.56 -19.43
C ILE A 545 16.20 7.16 -19.79
N LYS A 546 16.21 8.07 -20.78
CA LYS A 546 15.03 8.64 -21.39
C LYS A 546 15.00 8.28 -22.87
N TYR A 547 13.85 7.94 -23.38
CA TYR A 547 13.63 7.52 -24.77
C TYR A 547 12.22 7.88 -25.20
N ASN A 548 11.99 7.96 -26.51
CA ASN A 548 10.70 8.31 -27.05
C ASN A 548 9.99 7.11 -27.64
N ARG A 549 8.70 7.01 -27.40
CA ARG A 549 7.78 6.14 -28.13
C ARG A 549 7.55 6.71 -29.53
N ASP A 550 7.13 5.88 -30.49
CA ASP A 550 6.96 6.27 -31.91
C ASP A 550 5.95 7.44 -32.09
N ASP A 551 5.04 7.66 -31.15
CA ASP A 551 4.10 8.80 -31.14
C ASP A 551 4.66 10.07 -30.48
N GLY A 552 5.93 10.05 -30.07
CA GLY A 552 6.63 11.18 -29.46
C GLY A 552 6.51 11.29 -27.94
N LEU A 553 5.80 10.39 -27.27
CA LEU A 553 5.71 10.37 -25.82
C LEU A 553 7.07 10.02 -25.20
N GLU A 554 7.61 10.90 -24.35
CA GLU A 554 8.85 10.63 -23.60
C GLU A 554 8.58 9.57 -22.52
N LEU A 555 9.44 8.55 -22.48
CA LEU A 555 9.43 7.47 -21.50
C LEU A 555 10.78 7.45 -20.76
N SER A 556 10.82 6.75 -19.64
CA SER A 556 12.05 6.57 -18.86
C SER A 556 12.13 5.21 -18.19
N GLY A 557 13.32 4.88 -17.71
CA GLY A 557 13.57 3.66 -16.92
C GLY A 557 14.91 3.77 -16.22
N THR A 558 15.08 3.05 -15.12
CA THR A 558 16.38 2.93 -14.45
C THR A 558 17.09 1.68 -14.95
N LEU A 559 18.14 1.88 -15.73
CA LEU A 559 18.98 0.80 -16.26
C LEU A 559 20.12 0.50 -15.28
N TYR A 560 20.08 -0.68 -14.67
CA TYR A 560 21.16 -1.22 -13.85
C TYR A 560 22.08 -2.08 -14.70
N PHE A 561 23.39 -1.91 -14.50
CA PHE A 561 24.42 -2.65 -15.22
C PHE A 561 24.79 -3.95 -14.49
N PRO A 562 25.18 -5.00 -15.19
CA PRO A 562 25.78 -6.18 -14.57
C PRO A 562 27.00 -5.78 -13.74
N LEU A 563 27.22 -6.45 -12.61
CA LEU A 563 28.38 -6.16 -11.78
C LEU A 563 29.69 -6.39 -12.55
N GLY A 564 30.57 -5.36 -12.54
CA GLY A 564 31.84 -5.39 -13.23
C GLY A 564 31.75 -5.24 -14.76
N TYR A 565 30.61 -4.80 -15.27
CA TYR A 565 30.43 -4.57 -16.72
C TYR A 565 31.41 -3.53 -17.26
N ASP A 566 32.10 -3.89 -18.35
CA ASP A 566 33.02 -3.00 -19.05
C ASP A 566 32.31 -2.16 -20.11
N THR A 567 32.02 -0.90 -19.77
CA THR A 567 31.33 0.04 -20.65
C THR A 567 32.14 0.46 -21.87
N ILE A 568 33.45 0.16 -21.92
CA ILE A 568 34.33 0.43 -23.06
C ILE A 568 34.21 -0.69 -24.09
N ARG A 569 34.30 -1.95 -23.66
CA ARG A 569 34.18 -3.12 -24.53
C ARG A 569 32.76 -3.34 -25.04
N LYS A 570 31.76 -2.98 -24.24
CA LYS A 570 30.34 -3.14 -24.56
C LYS A 570 29.97 -4.53 -25.06
N GLU A 571 30.41 -5.58 -24.33
CA GLU A 571 29.98 -6.94 -24.65
C GLU A 571 28.47 -7.06 -24.42
N LYS A 572 27.74 -7.47 -25.46
CA LYS A 572 26.26 -7.59 -25.38
C LYS A 572 25.87 -8.64 -24.37
N ALA A 573 25.02 -8.24 -23.41
CA ALA A 573 24.52 -9.09 -22.34
C ALA A 573 22.99 -9.25 -22.38
N PRO A 574 22.42 -10.24 -21.70
CA PRO A 574 20.97 -10.34 -21.57
C PRO A 574 20.39 -9.20 -20.71
N MET A 575 19.11 -8.88 -20.95
CA MET A 575 18.37 -7.89 -20.18
C MET A 575 17.08 -8.45 -19.59
N ILE A 576 16.72 -7.97 -18.41
CA ILE A 576 15.39 -8.16 -17.81
C ILE A 576 14.73 -6.79 -17.71
N MET A 577 13.54 -6.66 -18.26
CA MET A 577 12.69 -5.49 -18.09
C MET A 577 11.62 -5.78 -17.05
N TRP A 578 11.47 -4.89 -16.06
CA TRP A 578 10.43 -4.96 -15.04
C TRP A 578 9.58 -3.69 -15.08
N ALA A 579 8.26 -3.85 -15.24
CA ALA A 579 7.36 -2.72 -15.43
C ALA A 579 5.96 -2.97 -14.84
N TYR A 580 5.22 -1.88 -14.70
CA TYR A 580 3.84 -1.88 -14.24
C TYR A 580 3.06 -0.80 -15.02
N PRO A 581 2.01 -1.15 -15.79
CA PRO A 581 1.24 -0.16 -16.54
C PRO A 581 0.51 0.81 -15.62
N THR A 582 0.45 2.08 -16.05
CA THR A 582 -0.28 3.14 -15.33
C THR A 582 -1.11 3.94 -16.33
N GLU A 583 -2.39 4.12 -16.02
CA GLU A 583 -3.33 4.83 -16.87
C GLU A 583 -3.31 6.34 -16.57
N PHE A 584 -3.19 7.14 -17.61
CA PHE A 584 -3.19 8.60 -17.61
C PHE A 584 -4.32 9.18 -18.43
N LYS A 585 -4.77 10.39 -18.05
CA LYS A 585 -5.76 11.16 -18.82
C LYS A 585 -5.14 12.30 -19.65
N ASP A 586 -3.82 12.45 -19.63
CA ASP A 586 -3.07 13.36 -20.50
C ASP A 586 -1.62 12.88 -20.74
N GLY A 587 -1.06 13.20 -21.89
CA GLY A 587 0.29 12.82 -22.30
C GLY A 587 1.38 13.60 -21.55
N SER A 588 1.10 14.84 -21.12
CA SER A 588 2.09 15.68 -20.43
C SER A 588 2.42 15.14 -19.04
N SER A 589 1.43 14.66 -18.29
CA SER A 589 1.66 13.97 -17.03
C SER A 589 2.29 12.58 -17.22
N ALA A 590 1.91 11.88 -18.28
CA ALA A 590 2.40 10.54 -18.61
C ALA A 590 3.89 10.51 -18.99
N SER A 591 4.42 11.62 -19.52
CA SER A 591 5.83 11.77 -19.92
C SER A 591 6.76 12.22 -18.78
N GLN A 592 6.23 12.48 -17.58
CA GLN A 592 7.04 12.92 -16.45
C GLN A 592 7.76 11.73 -15.79
N SER A 593 9.02 11.94 -15.44
CA SER A 593 9.82 10.94 -14.71
C SER A 593 10.03 11.37 -13.27
N THR A 594 9.79 10.42 -12.34
CA THR A 594 10.12 10.58 -10.92
C THR A 594 11.34 9.77 -10.51
N GLN A 595 12.01 9.14 -11.46
CA GLN A 595 13.21 8.34 -11.23
C GLN A 595 14.42 9.22 -10.90
N ASN A 596 15.29 8.74 -10.02
CA ASN A 596 16.48 9.48 -9.62
C ASN A 596 17.71 8.56 -9.57
N LYS A 597 18.75 8.89 -10.36
CA LYS A 597 19.99 8.11 -10.40
C LYS A 597 20.71 8.07 -9.06
N ASN A 598 20.44 9.04 -8.17
CA ASN A 598 21.07 9.16 -6.86
C ASN A 598 20.35 8.36 -5.76
N GLU A 599 19.26 7.67 -6.04
CA GLU A 599 18.63 6.74 -5.08
C GLU A 599 19.60 5.63 -4.68
N PHE A 600 19.51 5.19 -3.44
CA PHE A 600 20.22 4.00 -3.01
C PHE A 600 19.68 2.76 -3.73
N THR A 601 20.57 1.87 -4.16
CA THR A 601 20.16 0.61 -4.81
C THR A 601 19.71 -0.39 -3.75
N TYR A 602 18.38 -0.55 -3.62
CA TYR A 602 17.75 -1.39 -2.60
C TYR A 602 17.17 -2.67 -3.23
N PRO A 603 17.89 -3.80 -3.23
CA PRO A 603 17.35 -5.04 -3.76
C PRO A 603 16.26 -5.59 -2.84
N TYR A 604 15.16 -6.03 -3.42
CA TYR A 604 14.08 -6.73 -2.74
C TYR A 604 13.39 -7.69 -3.71
N TYR A 605 12.68 -8.71 -3.20
CA TYR A 605 12.09 -9.74 -4.05
C TYR A 605 11.08 -9.21 -5.08
N GLY A 606 10.57 -8.01 -4.87
CA GLY A 606 9.63 -7.33 -5.79
C GLY A 606 10.26 -6.81 -7.06
N SER A 607 11.59 -6.56 -7.08
CA SER A 607 12.35 -6.10 -8.23
C SER A 607 13.27 -7.19 -8.79
N MET A 608 13.92 -6.90 -9.91
CA MET A 608 14.87 -7.83 -10.58
C MET A 608 16.33 -7.44 -10.36
N ILE A 609 16.63 -6.51 -9.45
CA ILE A 609 17.98 -5.99 -9.20
C ILE A 609 18.98 -7.09 -8.85
N TYR A 610 18.54 -8.17 -8.19
CA TYR A 610 19.40 -9.32 -7.89
C TYR A 610 20.16 -9.86 -9.10
N TRP A 611 19.58 -9.82 -10.31
CA TRP A 611 20.16 -10.42 -11.52
C TRP A 611 21.31 -9.63 -12.11
N ILE A 612 21.63 -8.41 -11.60
CA ILE A 612 22.90 -7.77 -11.95
C ILE A 612 24.10 -8.61 -11.51
N THR A 613 23.97 -9.39 -10.43
CA THR A 613 24.98 -10.35 -9.97
C THR A 613 25.11 -11.57 -10.88
N ARG A 614 24.11 -11.81 -11.73
CA ARG A 614 24.03 -12.94 -12.68
C ARG A 614 24.41 -12.54 -14.11
N GLY A 615 24.89 -11.30 -14.32
CA GLY A 615 25.32 -10.79 -15.61
C GLY A 615 24.21 -10.26 -16.51
N TYR A 616 23.07 -9.87 -15.94
CA TYR A 616 21.99 -9.24 -16.66
C TYR A 616 22.02 -7.70 -16.51
N PHE A 617 21.71 -6.99 -17.58
CA PHE A 617 21.13 -5.67 -17.42
C PHE A 617 19.74 -5.79 -16.82
N VAL A 618 19.37 -4.85 -15.96
CA VAL A 618 18.02 -4.78 -15.42
C VAL A 618 17.46 -3.39 -15.71
N LEU A 619 16.45 -3.33 -16.58
CA LEU A 619 15.66 -2.11 -16.77
C LEU A 619 14.48 -2.15 -15.81
N ASP A 620 14.67 -1.52 -14.65
CA ASP A 620 13.70 -1.49 -13.56
C ASP A 620 12.83 -0.24 -13.65
N ASP A 621 11.57 -0.35 -13.19
CA ASP A 621 10.59 0.73 -13.23
C ASP A 621 10.49 1.41 -14.61
N ALA A 622 10.55 0.60 -15.66
CA ALA A 622 10.37 1.09 -17.03
C ALA A 622 8.97 1.71 -17.18
N SER A 623 8.89 2.93 -17.70
CA SER A 623 7.63 3.65 -17.88
C SER A 623 6.72 2.94 -18.87
N PHE A 624 5.51 2.58 -18.43
CA PHE A 624 4.48 1.95 -19.25
C PHE A 624 3.15 2.70 -19.15
N PRO A 625 3.11 3.98 -19.57
CA PRO A 625 1.89 4.77 -19.56
C PRO A 625 0.91 4.26 -20.62
N ILE A 626 -0.36 4.23 -20.23
CA ILE A 626 -1.50 4.02 -21.11
C ILE A 626 -2.31 5.31 -21.06
N VAL A 627 -2.30 6.06 -22.14
CA VAL A 627 -2.86 7.41 -22.17
C VAL A 627 -4.22 7.38 -22.89
N GLY A 628 -5.24 7.97 -22.25
CA GLY A 628 -6.52 8.27 -22.86
C GLY A 628 -6.84 9.74 -22.65
N GLU A 629 -6.91 10.50 -23.74
CA GLU A 629 -7.16 11.95 -23.72
C GLU A 629 -8.61 12.27 -24.09
N GLY A 630 -9.15 13.32 -23.48
CA GLY A 630 -10.53 13.75 -23.72
C GLY A 630 -11.54 12.65 -23.38
N GLU A 631 -12.39 12.33 -24.35
CA GLU A 631 -13.43 11.28 -24.23
C GLU A 631 -12.87 9.86 -24.40
N THR A 632 -11.60 9.71 -24.78
CA THR A 632 -10.98 8.39 -24.97
C THR A 632 -10.55 7.84 -23.60
N GLU A 633 -10.96 6.60 -23.30
CA GLU A 633 -10.48 5.92 -22.12
C GLU A 633 -9.12 5.23 -22.37
N PRO A 634 -8.21 5.22 -21.41
CA PRO A 634 -6.88 4.61 -21.58
C PRO A 634 -6.95 3.17 -22.12
N ASN A 635 -7.91 2.37 -21.62
CA ASN A 635 -8.05 0.97 -22.01
C ASN A 635 -8.49 0.75 -23.47
N ASP A 636 -9.02 1.77 -24.16
CA ASP A 636 -9.41 1.68 -25.58
C ASP A 636 -8.23 1.36 -26.49
N SER A 637 -7.02 1.77 -26.08
CA SER A 637 -5.77 1.51 -26.83
C SER A 637 -4.71 0.76 -26.00
N PHE A 638 -5.10 0.12 -24.90
CA PHE A 638 -4.19 -0.51 -23.92
C PHE A 638 -3.12 -1.37 -24.60
N ARG A 639 -3.53 -2.37 -25.40
CA ARG A 639 -2.62 -3.33 -25.98
C ARG A 639 -1.62 -2.74 -26.97
N THR A 640 -2.07 -1.78 -27.80
CA THR A 640 -1.22 -1.09 -28.79
C THR A 640 -0.17 -0.26 -28.08
N GLN A 641 -0.56 0.54 -27.09
CA GLN A 641 0.37 1.35 -26.30
C GLN A 641 1.34 0.49 -25.49
N LEU A 642 0.85 -0.62 -24.94
CA LEU A 642 1.67 -1.56 -24.17
C LEU A 642 2.85 -2.11 -25.01
N VAL A 643 2.57 -2.56 -26.23
CA VAL A 643 3.61 -3.08 -27.15
C VAL A 643 4.55 -1.97 -27.60
N ALA A 644 4.03 -0.78 -27.87
CA ALA A 644 4.84 0.39 -28.25
C ALA A 644 5.80 0.82 -27.13
N ASN A 645 5.34 0.83 -25.86
CA ASN A 645 6.18 1.11 -24.69
C ASN A 645 7.34 0.10 -24.59
N ALA A 646 7.03 -1.19 -24.70
CA ALA A 646 8.04 -2.25 -24.63
C ALA A 646 9.07 -2.16 -25.75
N LYS A 647 8.61 -1.90 -27.00
CA LYS A 647 9.49 -1.75 -28.15
C LYS A 647 10.44 -0.56 -27.97
N ALA A 648 9.92 0.60 -27.57
CA ALA A 648 10.71 1.81 -27.37
C ALA A 648 11.81 1.61 -26.30
N ALA A 649 11.46 0.94 -25.19
CA ALA A 649 12.40 0.62 -24.13
C ALA A 649 13.54 -0.30 -24.59
N ILE A 650 13.21 -1.36 -25.36
CA ILE A 650 14.21 -2.30 -25.88
C ILE A 650 15.10 -1.61 -26.92
N ASP A 651 14.50 -0.86 -27.86
CA ASP A 651 15.24 -0.16 -28.91
C ASP A 651 16.25 0.82 -28.31
N ALA A 652 15.87 1.57 -27.29
CA ALA A 652 16.76 2.51 -26.61
C ALA A 652 18.01 1.83 -26.03
N VAL A 653 17.84 0.73 -25.30
CA VAL A 653 18.99 0.03 -24.69
C VAL A 653 19.82 -0.71 -25.74
N GLU A 654 19.20 -1.22 -26.82
CA GLU A 654 19.91 -1.82 -27.94
C GLU A 654 20.78 -0.79 -28.67
N GLU A 655 20.27 0.43 -28.92
CA GLU A 655 21.03 1.53 -29.54
C GLU A 655 22.24 1.95 -28.71
N MET A 656 22.18 1.84 -27.38
CA MET A 656 23.32 2.05 -26.50
C MET A 656 24.42 0.96 -26.70
N GLY A 657 24.09 -0.15 -27.36
CA GLY A 657 25.00 -1.26 -27.68
C GLY A 657 25.21 -2.26 -26.55
N TYR A 658 24.40 -2.21 -25.50
CA TYR A 658 24.60 -2.99 -24.28
C TYR A 658 24.00 -4.39 -24.33
N ILE A 659 22.88 -4.57 -25.05
CA ILE A 659 22.11 -5.81 -24.98
C ILE A 659 22.12 -6.65 -26.24
N ASP A 660 21.95 -7.96 -26.06
CA ASP A 660 21.52 -8.87 -27.14
C ASP A 660 19.99 -8.86 -27.19
N ARG A 661 19.43 -8.23 -28.23
CA ARG A 661 17.98 -8.13 -28.44
C ARG A 661 17.25 -9.46 -28.37
N ASN A 662 17.91 -10.57 -28.74
CA ASN A 662 17.31 -11.89 -28.66
C ASN A 662 17.29 -12.48 -27.24
N LYS A 663 17.90 -11.82 -26.26
CA LYS A 663 18.04 -12.24 -24.87
C LYS A 663 17.40 -11.24 -23.91
N VAL A 664 16.22 -10.77 -24.24
CA VAL A 664 15.44 -9.85 -23.39
C VAL A 664 14.28 -10.60 -22.77
N ALA A 665 14.20 -10.56 -21.43
CA ALA A 665 13.06 -11.05 -20.66
C ALA A 665 12.17 -9.88 -20.20
N VAL A 666 10.90 -10.18 -19.94
CA VAL A 666 9.98 -9.26 -19.29
C VAL A 666 9.36 -9.88 -18.03
N GLY A 667 9.24 -9.10 -16.98
CA GLY A 667 8.58 -9.55 -15.76
C GLY A 667 7.66 -8.51 -15.16
N GLY A 668 6.73 -8.97 -14.32
CA GLY A 668 5.80 -8.12 -13.61
C GLY A 668 4.97 -8.86 -12.57
N HIS A 669 4.44 -8.09 -11.63
CA HIS A 669 3.56 -8.56 -10.57
C HIS A 669 2.16 -7.94 -10.72
N SER A 670 1.09 -8.69 -10.41
CA SER A 670 -0.29 -8.19 -10.43
C SER A 670 -0.69 -7.68 -11.82
N TYR A 671 -0.95 -6.39 -11.99
CA TYR A 671 -1.22 -5.78 -13.31
C TYR A 671 0.01 -5.83 -14.23
N GLY A 672 1.22 -5.83 -13.66
CA GLY A 672 2.45 -6.12 -14.41
C GLY A 672 2.49 -7.56 -14.95
N ALA A 673 1.99 -8.56 -14.23
CA ALA A 673 1.87 -9.94 -14.72
C ALA A 673 0.85 -10.05 -15.87
N PHE A 674 -0.25 -9.31 -15.77
CA PHE A 674 -1.22 -9.14 -16.85
C PHE A 674 -0.59 -8.51 -18.09
N MET A 675 0.24 -7.47 -17.90
CA MET A 675 1.07 -6.85 -18.95
C MET A 675 1.97 -7.89 -19.63
N VAL A 676 2.74 -8.67 -18.86
CA VAL A 676 3.64 -9.70 -19.38
C VAL A 676 2.90 -10.68 -20.30
N ALA A 677 1.77 -11.21 -19.85
CA ALA A 677 0.98 -12.15 -20.64
C ALA A 677 0.44 -11.53 -21.94
N ASN A 678 0.03 -10.26 -21.93
CA ASN A 678 -0.36 -9.52 -23.13
C ASN A 678 0.82 -9.28 -24.08
N LEU A 679 1.98 -8.89 -23.57
CA LEU A 679 3.17 -8.66 -24.39
C LEU A 679 3.63 -9.94 -25.10
N LEU A 680 3.66 -11.08 -24.41
CA LEU A 680 4.07 -12.36 -25.00
C LEU A 680 3.08 -12.92 -26.02
N SER A 681 1.80 -12.62 -25.90
CA SER A 681 0.79 -13.06 -26.87
C SER A 681 0.60 -12.11 -28.06
N HIS A 682 1.17 -10.88 -28.02
CA HIS A 682 0.94 -9.87 -29.05
C HIS A 682 2.24 -9.25 -29.59
N SER A 683 3.39 -9.78 -29.23
CA SER A 683 4.69 -9.37 -29.76
C SER A 683 5.69 -10.52 -29.74
N ASP A 684 6.78 -10.38 -30.48
CA ASP A 684 7.94 -11.27 -30.50
C ASP A 684 9.19 -10.64 -29.83
N LEU A 685 8.96 -9.58 -29.05
CA LEU A 685 10.02 -8.77 -28.46
C LEU A 685 10.83 -9.50 -27.39
N PHE A 686 10.27 -10.55 -26.78
CA PHE A 686 10.84 -11.16 -25.58
C PHE A 686 11.24 -12.62 -25.77
N ALA A 687 12.34 -12.99 -25.14
CA ALA A 687 12.84 -14.35 -25.07
C ALA A 687 12.00 -15.23 -24.13
N ALA A 688 11.57 -14.66 -22.99
CA ALA A 688 10.75 -15.29 -21.98
C ALA A 688 10.02 -14.25 -21.10
N GLY A 689 8.99 -14.69 -20.37
CA GLY A 689 8.29 -13.86 -19.40
C GLY A 689 8.19 -14.48 -18.02
N ILE A 690 8.04 -13.61 -17.00
CA ILE A 690 7.80 -13.95 -15.61
C ILE A 690 6.57 -13.17 -15.13
N ALA A 691 5.49 -13.87 -14.80
CA ALA A 691 4.20 -13.27 -14.43
C ALA A 691 3.79 -13.73 -13.02
N ARG A 692 3.76 -12.78 -12.04
CA ARG A 692 3.45 -13.09 -10.65
C ARG A 692 2.09 -12.56 -10.23
N SER A 693 1.22 -13.44 -9.68
CA SER A 693 -0.11 -13.11 -9.12
C SER A 693 -0.97 -12.26 -10.05
N GLY A 694 -1.08 -12.65 -11.33
CA GLY A 694 -1.81 -11.91 -12.37
C GLY A 694 -3.28 -12.28 -12.47
N ALA A 695 -4.02 -11.49 -13.24
CA ALA A 695 -5.40 -11.76 -13.66
C ALA A 695 -5.45 -11.83 -15.20
N TYR A 696 -5.70 -13.00 -15.77
CA TYR A 696 -5.54 -13.24 -17.20
C TYR A 696 -6.86 -13.29 -17.97
N ASN A 697 -7.99 -13.34 -17.27
CA ASN A 697 -9.33 -13.29 -17.85
C ASN A 697 -10.17 -12.23 -17.13
N ARG A 698 -10.40 -11.08 -17.79
CA ARG A 698 -11.15 -9.95 -17.24
C ARG A 698 -12.66 -10.18 -17.15
N THR A 699 -13.20 -11.16 -17.87
CA THR A 699 -14.61 -11.51 -17.75
C THR A 699 -14.98 -12.08 -16.37
N LEU A 700 -13.97 -12.49 -15.57
CA LEU A 700 -14.16 -12.88 -14.17
C LEU A 700 -14.32 -11.67 -13.22
N THR A 701 -14.09 -10.45 -13.71
CA THR A 701 -14.33 -9.20 -12.99
C THR A 701 -15.24 -8.28 -13.81
N PRO A 702 -16.51 -8.68 -14.07
CA PRO A 702 -17.34 -8.06 -15.12
C PRO A 702 -17.82 -6.64 -14.79
N PHE A 703 -17.65 -6.16 -13.57
CA PHE A 703 -18.00 -4.82 -13.12
C PHE A 703 -16.79 -3.92 -12.87
N GLY A 704 -15.79 -4.00 -13.76
CA GLY A 704 -14.59 -3.16 -13.75
C GLY A 704 -13.35 -3.84 -13.17
N PHE A 705 -12.21 -3.34 -13.61
CA PHE A 705 -10.88 -3.77 -13.19
C PHE A 705 -9.88 -2.61 -13.37
N GLN A 706 -8.89 -2.49 -12.50
CA GLN A 706 -7.94 -1.36 -12.53
C GLN A 706 -8.69 -0.03 -12.66
N SER A 707 -8.37 0.78 -13.66
CA SER A 707 -9.04 2.05 -13.99
C SER A 707 -10.30 1.89 -14.84
N GLU A 708 -10.67 0.68 -15.28
CA GLU A 708 -11.86 0.45 -16.08
C GLU A 708 -13.11 0.49 -15.21
N GLU A 709 -14.02 1.42 -15.52
CA GLU A 709 -15.32 1.56 -14.85
C GLU A 709 -16.48 1.00 -15.65
N ARG A 710 -16.31 0.86 -16.98
CA ARG A 710 -17.33 0.22 -17.83
C ARG A 710 -17.43 -1.27 -17.49
N ASN A 711 -18.64 -1.77 -17.38
CA ASN A 711 -18.83 -3.20 -17.15
C ASN A 711 -18.69 -3.99 -18.46
N TYR A 712 -18.61 -5.32 -18.35
CA TYR A 712 -18.46 -6.21 -19.50
C TYR A 712 -19.50 -5.99 -20.62
N TRP A 713 -20.75 -5.74 -20.27
CA TRP A 713 -21.83 -5.56 -21.25
C TRP A 713 -21.83 -4.18 -21.90
N GLU A 714 -21.20 -3.21 -21.29
CA GLU A 714 -20.98 -1.86 -21.85
C GLU A 714 -19.76 -1.82 -22.79
N ALA A 715 -18.72 -2.60 -22.50
CA ALA A 715 -17.46 -2.59 -23.27
C ALA A 715 -16.91 -4.03 -23.51
N PRO A 716 -17.67 -4.95 -24.13
CA PRO A 716 -17.27 -6.36 -24.26
C PRO A 716 -15.96 -6.53 -25.03
N GLU A 717 -15.70 -5.68 -26.03
CA GLU A 717 -14.46 -5.72 -26.82
C GLU A 717 -13.22 -5.41 -25.97
N ILE A 718 -13.32 -4.50 -25.00
CA ILE A 718 -12.22 -4.17 -24.07
C ILE A 718 -11.89 -5.39 -23.22
N TYR A 719 -12.90 -6.02 -22.64
CA TYR A 719 -12.72 -7.22 -21.82
C TYR A 719 -12.14 -8.39 -22.61
N TYR A 720 -12.54 -8.55 -23.88
CA TYR A 720 -12.02 -9.59 -24.77
C TYR A 720 -10.57 -9.28 -25.18
N THR A 721 -10.33 -8.09 -25.72
CA THR A 721 -9.02 -7.73 -26.28
C THR A 721 -7.92 -7.63 -25.23
N MET A 722 -8.26 -7.18 -24.02
CA MET A 722 -7.31 -7.08 -22.92
C MET A 722 -7.04 -8.42 -22.21
N SER A 723 -7.88 -9.46 -22.36
CA SER A 723 -7.72 -10.73 -21.66
C SER A 723 -6.70 -11.65 -22.36
N PRO A 724 -5.48 -11.86 -21.82
CA PRO A 724 -4.50 -12.78 -22.44
C PRO A 724 -5.04 -14.21 -22.60
N PHE A 725 -5.95 -14.62 -21.73
CA PHE A 725 -6.62 -15.92 -21.81
C PHE A 725 -7.32 -16.12 -23.16
N MET A 726 -7.95 -15.09 -23.72
CA MET A 726 -8.64 -15.12 -25.01
C MET A 726 -7.69 -15.21 -26.20
N HIS A 727 -6.38 -15.01 -25.95
CA HIS A 727 -5.31 -15.00 -26.95
C HIS A 727 -4.20 -16.02 -26.62
N ALA A 728 -4.53 -17.03 -25.81
CA ALA A 728 -3.57 -18.06 -25.37
C ALA A 728 -2.96 -18.85 -26.56
N ASP A 729 -3.68 -18.94 -27.67
CA ASP A 729 -3.25 -19.55 -28.93
C ASP A 729 -2.10 -18.79 -29.63
N LYS A 730 -1.89 -17.51 -29.24
CA LYS A 730 -0.85 -16.65 -29.80
C LYS A 730 0.43 -16.63 -28.95
N MET A 731 0.48 -17.38 -27.86
CA MET A 731 1.64 -17.42 -26.97
C MET A 731 2.84 -18.09 -27.66
N ASN A 732 3.88 -17.30 -27.96
CA ASN A 732 5.05 -17.78 -28.71
C ASN A 732 6.33 -17.89 -27.84
N SER A 733 6.34 -17.30 -26.67
CA SER A 733 7.52 -17.28 -25.79
C SER A 733 7.25 -18.03 -24.47
N PRO A 734 8.28 -18.65 -23.87
CA PRO A 734 8.15 -19.31 -22.58
C PRO A 734 7.62 -18.37 -21.47
N LEU A 735 6.70 -18.87 -20.64
CA LEU A 735 6.06 -18.11 -19.56
C LEU A 735 6.14 -18.84 -18.22
N LEU A 736 6.77 -18.20 -17.22
CA LEU A 736 6.75 -18.62 -15.82
C LEU A 736 5.58 -17.90 -15.11
N LEU A 737 4.62 -18.68 -14.63
CA LEU A 737 3.51 -18.21 -13.78
C LEU A 737 3.83 -18.54 -12.33
N ILE A 738 3.78 -17.55 -11.42
CA ILE A 738 3.93 -17.75 -9.98
C ILE A 738 2.72 -17.12 -9.28
N HIS A 739 2.06 -17.84 -8.34
CA HIS A 739 0.88 -17.32 -7.67
C HIS A 739 0.78 -17.79 -6.22
N GLY A 740 0.36 -16.90 -5.32
CA GLY A 740 0.08 -17.26 -3.93
C GLY A 740 -1.28 -17.95 -3.82
N GLU A 741 -1.36 -19.17 -3.24
CA GLU A 741 -2.61 -19.91 -3.08
C GLU A 741 -3.67 -19.18 -2.24
N ALA A 742 -3.23 -18.27 -1.40
CA ALA A 742 -4.09 -17.45 -0.54
C ALA A 742 -4.21 -16.02 -1.03
N ASP A 743 -4.07 -15.75 -2.33
CA ASP A 743 -4.23 -14.42 -2.89
C ASP A 743 -5.61 -13.85 -2.55
N ASN A 744 -5.61 -12.65 -1.94
CA ASN A 744 -6.82 -11.95 -1.48
C ASN A 744 -7.08 -10.64 -2.21
N ASN A 745 -6.32 -10.34 -3.24
CA ASN A 745 -6.57 -9.16 -4.05
C ASN A 745 -7.76 -9.37 -4.97
N SER A 746 -8.53 -8.33 -5.17
CA SER A 746 -9.72 -8.37 -6.02
C SER A 746 -9.34 -8.66 -7.48
N GLY A 747 -9.89 -9.72 -8.05
CA GLY A 747 -9.69 -10.12 -9.45
C GLY A 747 -8.47 -11.00 -9.73
N THR A 748 -7.47 -11.07 -8.85
CA THR A 748 -6.29 -11.93 -8.99
C THR A 748 -6.47 -13.26 -8.25
N TYR A 749 -7.57 -13.97 -8.55
CA TYR A 749 -7.80 -15.28 -7.96
C TYR A 749 -6.73 -16.29 -8.39
N PRO A 750 -6.27 -17.19 -7.53
CA PRO A 750 -5.36 -18.28 -7.92
C PRO A 750 -5.85 -19.05 -9.15
N MET A 751 -7.15 -19.22 -9.28
CA MET A 751 -7.82 -19.81 -10.44
C MET A 751 -7.45 -19.12 -11.76
N GLN A 752 -7.13 -17.82 -11.77
CA GLN A 752 -6.69 -17.11 -12.97
C GLN A 752 -5.44 -17.77 -13.58
N SER A 753 -4.41 -18.01 -12.74
CA SER A 753 -3.17 -18.66 -13.17
C SER A 753 -3.38 -20.12 -13.52
N GLU A 754 -4.17 -20.86 -12.74
CA GLU A 754 -4.47 -22.28 -13.00
C GLU A 754 -5.17 -22.48 -14.34
N ARG A 755 -6.19 -21.67 -14.64
CA ARG A 755 -6.94 -21.76 -15.89
C ARG A 755 -6.12 -21.31 -17.10
N TYR A 756 -5.31 -20.24 -16.91
CA TYR A 756 -4.43 -19.77 -17.97
C TYR A 756 -3.33 -20.80 -18.30
N PHE A 757 -2.72 -21.40 -17.26
CA PHE A 757 -1.78 -22.52 -17.43
C PHE A 757 -2.40 -23.68 -18.21
N ASN A 758 -3.64 -24.08 -17.85
CA ASN A 758 -4.33 -25.17 -18.54
C ASN A 758 -4.59 -24.87 -20.03
N ALA A 759 -4.97 -23.63 -20.35
CA ALA A 759 -5.16 -23.18 -21.72
C ALA A 759 -3.84 -23.23 -22.51
N LEU A 760 -2.78 -22.63 -21.97
CA LEU A 760 -1.46 -22.60 -22.58
C LEU A 760 -0.88 -24.00 -22.79
N LYS A 761 -0.98 -24.86 -21.77
CA LYS A 761 -0.56 -26.28 -21.88
C LYS A 761 -1.32 -27.03 -22.96
N GLY A 762 -2.65 -26.83 -23.01
CA GLY A 762 -3.50 -27.47 -24.01
C GLY A 762 -3.19 -27.03 -25.45
N LEU A 763 -2.66 -25.84 -25.63
CA LEU A 763 -2.23 -25.26 -26.90
C LEU A 763 -0.76 -25.51 -27.24
N GLY A 764 -0.01 -26.21 -26.35
CA GLY A 764 1.39 -26.58 -26.59
C GLY A 764 2.41 -25.50 -26.29
N ALA A 765 2.02 -24.44 -25.56
CA ALA A 765 2.97 -23.40 -25.13
C ALA A 765 3.95 -23.92 -24.08
N ASN A 766 5.17 -23.36 -24.06
CA ASN A 766 6.14 -23.62 -23.00
C ASN A 766 5.77 -22.78 -21.78
N VAL A 767 5.19 -23.40 -20.76
CA VAL A 767 4.66 -22.74 -19.57
C VAL A 767 4.96 -23.55 -18.31
N ARG A 768 5.37 -22.85 -17.24
CA ARG A 768 5.55 -23.38 -15.89
C ARG A 768 4.64 -22.65 -14.92
N LEU A 769 3.96 -23.36 -14.02
CA LEU A 769 3.12 -22.78 -12.96
C LEU A 769 3.64 -23.19 -11.60
N VAL A 770 3.96 -22.21 -10.76
CA VAL A 770 4.38 -22.37 -9.37
C VAL A 770 3.32 -21.78 -8.44
N MET A 771 2.67 -22.62 -7.66
CA MET A 771 1.70 -22.21 -6.66
C MET A 771 2.37 -22.17 -5.30
N LEU A 772 2.44 -20.99 -4.66
CA LEU A 772 3.10 -20.78 -3.36
C LEU A 772 2.09 -20.99 -2.22
N PRO A 773 2.24 -22.07 -1.42
CA PRO A 773 1.29 -22.38 -0.35
C PRO A 773 1.21 -21.24 0.68
N LYS A 774 -0.02 -20.95 1.16
CA LYS A 774 -0.28 -19.94 2.18
C LYS A 774 0.04 -18.49 1.82
N GLU A 775 0.71 -18.22 0.71
CA GLU A 775 1.03 -16.85 0.29
C GLU A 775 -0.20 -16.09 -0.21
N SER A 776 -0.23 -14.81 0.12
CA SER A 776 -1.24 -13.84 -0.35
C SER A 776 -0.83 -13.23 -1.69
N HIS A 777 -1.43 -12.11 -2.06
CA HIS A 777 -1.07 -11.35 -3.25
C HIS A 777 0.40 -10.89 -3.24
N GLY A 778 0.90 -10.39 -2.09
CA GLY A 778 2.33 -10.16 -1.85
C GLY A 778 2.89 -11.27 -0.96
N TYR A 779 4.07 -11.80 -1.31
CA TYR A 779 4.70 -12.93 -0.65
C TYR A 779 5.45 -12.48 0.61
N ARG A 780 5.45 -13.32 1.65
CA ARG A 780 5.97 -12.92 2.96
C ARG A 780 6.85 -13.95 3.64
N ALA A 781 6.69 -15.25 3.32
CA ALA A 781 7.53 -16.28 3.91
C ALA A 781 8.89 -16.31 3.23
N LYS A 782 9.97 -16.41 4.04
CA LYS A 782 11.34 -16.50 3.54
C LYS A 782 11.50 -17.66 2.58
N GLU A 783 10.98 -18.84 2.94
CA GLU A 783 11.06 -20.05 2.13
C GLU A 783 10.37 -19.87 0.77
N SER A 784 9.19 -19.26 0.74
CA SER A 784 8.48 -18.97 -0.51
C SER A 784 9.24 -17.97 -1.38
N ILE A 785 9.83 -16.94 -0.78
CA ILE A 785 10.60 -15.91 -1.49
C ILE A 785 11.89 -16.50 -2.05
N LEU A 786 12.62 -17.31 -1.29
CA LEU A 786 13.83 -17.97 -1.77
C LEU A 786 13.53 -18.91 -2.95
N HIS A 787 12.47 -19.72 -2.82
CA HIS A 787 12.03 -20.61 -3.89
C HIS A 787 11.61 -19.84 -5.15
N LEU A 788 10.86 -18.75 -5.00
CA LEU A 788 10.50 -17.87 -6.09
C LEU A 788 11.71 -17.33 -6.84
N LEU A 789 12.75 -16.90 -6.11
CA LEU A 789 13.99 -16.37 -6.71
C LEU A 789 14.77 -17.48 -7.41
N TRP A 790 14.79 -18.70 -6.85
CA TRP A 790 15.35 -19.87 -7.49
C TRP A 790 14.63 -20.20 -8.80
N GLU A 791 13.29 -20.27 -8.83
CA GLU A 791 12.49 -20.53 -10.01
C GLU A 791 12.76 -19.50 -11.13
N GLN A 792 12.85 -18.24 -10.75
CA GLN A 792 13.14 -17.17 -11.69
C GLN A 792 14.57 -17.27 -12.25
N ASP A 793 15.55 -17.62 -11.42
CA ASP A 793 16.94 -17.80 -11.87
C ASP A 793 17.05 -18.96 -12.85
N GLN A 794 16.47 -20.13 -12.54
CA GLN A 794 16.44 -21.28 -13.44
C GLN A 794 15.76 -20.95 -14.77
N TRP A 795 14.63 -20.23 -14.71
CA TRP A 795 13.87 -19.83 -15.90
C TRP A 795 14.68 -18.91 -16.81
N LEU A 796 15.34 -17.92 -16.23
CA LEU A 796 16.14 -16.94 -16.96
C LEU A 796 17.41 -17.57 -17.54
N GLU A 797 18.10 -18.44 -16.80
CA GLU A 797 19.27 -19.15 -17.29
C GLU A 797 18.88 -20.03 -18.49
N GLN A 798 17.78 -20.78 -18.40
CA GLN A 798 17.35 -21.70 -19.46
C GLN A 798 16.83 -20.99 -20.71
N HIS A 799 15.95 -19.99 -20.55
CA HIS A 799 15.18 -19.44 -21.66
C HIS A 799 15.67 -18.10 -22.18
N VAL A 800 16.59 -17.45 -21.48
CA VAL A 800 17.14 -16.15 -21.87
C VAL A 800 18.64 -16.23 -22.10
N LYS A 801 19.44 -16.52 -21.07
CA LYS A 801 20.90 -16.47 -21.15
C LYS A 801 21.47 -17.56 -22.07
N ASN A 802 21.00 -18.80 -21.88
CA ASN A 802 21.43 -19.96 -22.66
C ASN A 802 20.49 -20.27 -23.86
N ARG A 803 19.66 -19.30 -24.24
CA ARG A 803 18.78 -19.46 -25.42
C ARG A 803 19.64 -19.74 -26.66
N PRO A 804 19.33 -20.82 -27.44
CA PRO A 804 19.98 -21.03 -28.73
C PRO A 804 19.76 -19.84 -29.67
N ALA A 805 20.79 -19.47 -30.43
CA ALA A 805 20.64 -18.47 -31.47
C ALA A 805 19.47 -18.85 -32.40
N LYS A 806 18.59 -17.91 -32.70
CA LYS A 806 17.56 -18.13 -33.74
C LYS A 806 18.30 -18.46 -35.03
N ASN A 807 18.20 -19.69 -35.52
CA ASN A 807 18.65 -20.01 -36.85
C ASN A 807 17.95 -19.04 -37.80
N SER A 808 18.71 -18.18 -38.47
CA SER A 808 18.23 -17.36 -39.56
C SER A 808 17.68 -18.32 -40.65
N LYS A 809 16.35 -18.48 -40.68
CA LYS A 809 15.69 -19.12 -41.80
C LYS A 809 15.60 -18.18 -42.98
#